data_0e3e2710667dd8e414d0774eae2722a9
#
_entry.id   0e3e2710667dd8e414d0774eae2722a9
#
_cell.length_a   1.000
_cell.length_b   1.000
_cell.length_c   1.000
_cell.angle_alpha   90.00
_cell.angle_beta   90.00
_cell.angle_gamma   90.00
#
_symmetry.space_group_name_H-M   'P 1'
#
loop_
_entity.id
_entity.type
_entity.pdbx_description
1 polymer ?
#
loop_
_entity_poly.entity_id
_entity_poly.type
_entity_poly.pdbx_seq_one_letter_code
_entity_poly.pdbx_strand_id
1 'polypeptide(L)'
;MPRTRMATLNLWLKYLGFFASLMGGAIPRAAAAPATPSGTHPRLFINSGNLPALSTAAAASGTNSARMVSACKDTMTDAGYYNTRGGSDGNNWPGAAVACAFSYLTTQNTTYLTQALKYWKASLNDDQTIGDGLGCVQGVSTSWQSYQQGSGKAPPIILTVTHDTGYPMRWYAPFIALTYDWLYGAAGVDDALRSQTRTCLTAWSDWYTASGYHNNEAGANYNAGYVVGKTLTAIAIGTDGGADGHLWTQTLNDIFGTLLVGKGLSGATGTVGMPAGAMVGGDWAEGWQYGPLSVLEYAAATRAVEEQGAPQPQMDDWTSSLAVRTVYGTVPTNDAQWTGGDYEDPQPYPPPSLNEMQAVLVGPSSDQAAAWAASMIQTQKPGRDPTIYGVLADLRTVTPQDYRTQTPAPSLWYLARGTRNMYVRTSWDAGAFWGVFSSAPQVVSDHQHFSASNFVFTRGGDHLIVDPSPYGLVGTLTSNAVTADSAQVGGEYAPSQTDWSTAELRWARGTTSGVFGARSDFAKAFNFNMKASDIPYAHREWVMLPEGEVVTIDRVQTGSSSKMMYVNFHANTKGTLKMSGGAAVGTVGGSQVAIHPILLSGGTPAITQPSVGDCSSASSWGSCTQGRFAVDNYGLKVPGPYAVAIHAIDGLAASEAPATVGSLNDDNYDPAPKQNAGVIGAAVYRASKQSYVVASSAQQGASGSTMTYGVPGSSPSRHVVFDAPEDGSGKSMVTAAVSGGRCVLTITAGAGIAGEPLMFTVDSAANGCTVSEDTSVATGGVPPGGGVSGTGGGGQVSGTGGGQATGTGGSMATGSGAKGGCACSVQNRSAGMLQWVGLPLGLLALRRRRRIR
;
A
#
# COMPACT_ATOMS: atom_id res chain seq x y z
N MET A 1 -32.70 -5.47 65.23
CA MET A 1 -31.72 -5.18 64.21
C MET A 1 -30.35 -5.25 64.80
N PRO A 2 -29.51 -6.14 64.58
CA PRO A 2 -28.58 -6.32 63.43
C PRO A 2 -28.24 -7.78 63.14
N ARG A 3 -28.64 -8.33 62.03
CA ARG A 3 -28.18 -9.68 61.56
C ARG A 3 -28.00 -9.79 60.04
N THR A 4 -28.10 -8.68 59.31
CA THR A 4 -28.04 -8.70 57.81
C THR A 4 -26.73 -8.20 57.18
N ARG A 5 -25.74 -7.79 57.98
CA ARG A 5 -24.44 -7.30 57.45
C ARG A 5 -23.30 -8.34 57.37
N MET A 6 -23.47 -9.55 57.94
CA MET A 6 -22.42 -10.58 57.88
C MET A 6 -22.51 -11.55 56.72
N ALA A 7 -23.66 -11.66 56.04
CA ALA A 7 -23.82 -12.57 54.90
C ALA A 7 -23.24 -12.03 53.59
N THR A 8 -23.19 -10.70 53.39
CA THR A 8 -22.66 -10.04 52.20
C THR A 8 -21.14 -10.02 52.15
N LEU A 9 -20.48 -9.99 53.29
CA LEU A 9 -19.00 -9.95 53.34
C LEU A 9 -18.39 -11.32 52.99
N ASN A 10 -19.04 -12.41 53.35
CA ASN A 10 -18.59 -13.76 53.05
C ASN A 10 -18.79 -14.15 51.56
N LEU A 11 -19.73 -13.51 50.87
CA LEU A 11 -19.91 -13.71 49.44
C LEU A 11 -18.83 -13.00 48.61
N TRP A 12 -18.43 -11.81 48.96
CA TRP A 12 -17.35 -11.06 48.32
C TRP A 12 -15.96 -11.69 48.51
N LEU A 13 -15.71 -12.28 49.70
CA LEU A 13 -14.44 -13.00 49.93
C LEU A 13 -14.34 -14.30 49.15
N LYS A 14 -15.46 -14.97 48.83
CA LYS A 14 -15.47 -16.16 47.98
C LYS A 14 -15.28 -15.81 46.49
N TYR A 15 -15.78 -14.66 46.02
CA TYR A 15 -15.55 -14.18 44.67
C TYR A 15 -14.13 -13.64 44.47
N LEU A 16 -13.53 -12.99 45.42
CA LEU A 16 -12.12 -12.57 45.36
C LEU A 16 -11.16 -13.77 45.36
N GLY A 17 -11.48 -14.86 46.08
CA GLY A 17 -10.69 -16.09 46.05
C GLY A 17 -10.79 -16.82 44.71
N PHE A 18 -11.94 -16.77 44.02
CA PHE A 18 -12.14 -17.40 42.71
C PHE A 18 -11.46 -16.61 41.58
N PHE A 19 -11.45 -15.29 41.63
CA PHE A 19 -10.71 -14.44 40.70
C PHE A 19 -9.19 -14.53 40.90
N ALA A 20 -8.70 -14.70 42.09
CA ALA A 20 -7.27 -14.90 42.33
C ALA A 20 -6.76 -16.28 41.85
N SER A 21 -7.62 -17.31 41.84
CA SER A 21 -7.28 -18.63 41.29
C SER A 21 -7.31 -18.67 39.75
N LEU A 22 -8.06 -17.80 39.07
CA LEU A 22 -8.11 -17.70 37.60
C LEU A 22 -7.00 -16.80 37.03
N MET A 23 -6.39 -15.96 37.87
CA MET A 23 -5.22 -15.14 37.48
C MET A 23 -3.87 -15.79 37.81
N GLY A 24 -3.88 -17.05 38.29
CA GLY A 24 -2.68 -17.87 38.49
C GLY A 24 -2.11 -18.50 37.21
N GLY A 25 -2.56 -18.07 36.02
CA GLY A 25 -1.84 -18.29 34.78
C GLY A 25 -0.49 -17.60 34.91
N ALA A 26 0.61 -18.35 34.84
CA ALA A 26 1.95 -17.83 34.83
C ALA A 26 2.00 -16.62 33.91
N ILE A 27 2.17 -15.43 34.48
CA ILE A 27 2.55 -14.24 33.69
C ILE A 27 3.79 -14.70 32.93
N PRO A 28 3.77 -14.76 31.60
CA PRO A 28 4.96 -15.13 30.86
C PRO A 28 6.03 -14.16 31.35
N ARG A 29 7.05 -14.71 31.98
CA ARG A 29 8.20 -13.96 32.46
C ARG A 29 8.71 -13.26 31.20
N ALA A 30 8.64 -11.94 31.15
CA ALA A 30 9.17 -11.18 30.01
C ALA A 30 10.59 -11.74 29.78
N ALA A 31 10.80 -12.33 28.62
CA ALA A 31 12.12 -12.82 28.24
C ALA A 31 13.07 -11.63 28.42
N ALA A 32 14.20 -11.85 29.08
CA ALA A 32 15.18 -10.79 29.22
C ALA A 32 15.53 -10.29 27.82
N ALA A 33 15.57 -8.97 27.65
CA ALA A 33 15.97 -8.38 26.37
C ALA A 33 17.29 -9.01 25.90
N PRO A 34 17.44 -9.36 24.63
CA PRO A 34 18.67 -9.93 24.12
C PRO A 34 19.87 -9.05 24.43
N ALA A 35 20.97 -9.66 24.82
CA ALA A 35 22.19 -8.94 25.13
C ALA A 35 22.69 -8.14 23.92
N THR A 36 23.32 -7.00 24.16
CA THR A 36 23.99 -6.24 23.10
C THR A 36 24.95 -7.14 22.33
N PRO A 37 24.90 -7.13 20.98
CA PRO A 37 25.79 -7.95 20.17
C PRO A 37 27.25 -7.76 20.56
N SER A 38 27.98 -8.87 20.70
CA SER A 38 29.39 -8.88 21.12
C SER A 38 30.07 -10.09 20.49
N GLY A 39 31.42 -10.15 20.60
CA GLY A 39 32.16 -11.27 20.10
C GLY A 39 32.79 -11.04 18.73
N THR A 40 33.09 -12.11 18.02
CA THR A 40 33.83 -12.08 16.75
C THR A 40 33.02 -11.59 15.58
N HIS A 41 33.64 -10.88 14.66
CA HIS A 41 33.09 -10.51 13.36
C HIS A 41 33.35 -11.59 12.29
N PRO A 42 32.55 -11.71 11.25
CA PRO A 42 31.31 -10.95 10.99
C PRO A 42 30.15 -11.37 11.90
N ARG A 43 29.28 -10.41 12.26
CA ARG A 43 28.06 -10.61 13.02
C ARG A 43 26.81 -10.52 12.15
N LEU A 44 26.94 -9.86 10.99
CA LEU A 44 25.84 -9.54 10.08
C LEU A 44 25.84 -10.48 8.88
N PHE A 45 24.82 -11.29 8.77
CA PHE A 45 24.44 -12.08 7.61
C PHE A 45 25.44 -13.13 7.13
N ILE A 46 26.75 -12.85 7.18
CA ILE A 46 27.81 -13.73 6.72
C ILE A 46 28.52 -14.33 7.93
N ASN A 47 28.64 -15.65 7.93
CA ASN A 47 29.35 -16.39 8.97
C ASN A 47 30.06 -17.59 8.35
N SER A 48 30.87 -18.30 9.15
CA SER A 48 31.64 -19.48 8.67
C SER A 48 30.76 -20.60 8.13
N GLY A 49 29.45 -20.65 8.53
CA GLY A 49 28.54 -21.68 8.09
C GLY A 49 27.95 -21.40 6.69
N ASN A 50 27.68 -20.15 6.35
CA ASN A 50 27.04 -19.80 5.08
C ASN A 50 28.00 -19.22 4.02
N LEU A 51 29.21 -18.77 4.41
CA LEU A 51 30.19 -18.23 3.48
C LEU A 51 30.55 -19.19 2.33
N PRO A 52 30.70 -20.52 2.53
CA PRO A 52 30.93 -21.44 1.41
C PRO A 52 29.83 -21.43 0.36
N ALA A 53 28.56 -21.35 0.78
CA ALA A 53 27.41 -21.28 -0.13
C ALA A 53 27.39 -19.96 -0.91
N LEU A 54 27.66 -18.84 -0.24
CA LEU A 54 27.80 -17.53 -0.90
C LEU A 54 28.98 -17.48 -1.86
N SER A 55 30.13 -18.13 -1.53
CA SER A 55 31.26 -18.23 -2.43
C SER A 55 30.90 -19.03 -3.70
N THR A 56 30.16 -20.11 -3.54
CA THR A 56 29.64 -20.89 -4.67
C THR A 56 28.69 -20.04 -5.53
N ALA A 57 27.75 -19.35 -4.90
CA ALA A 57 26.83 -18.45 -5.59
C ALA A 57 27.56 -17.29 -6.30
N ALA A 58 28.60 -16.73 -5.69
CA ALA A 58 29.42 -15.67 -6.29
C ALA A 58 30.14 -16.11 -7.58
N ALA A 59 30.47 -17.41 -7.69
CA ALA A 59 31.07 -17.99 -8.90
C ALA A 59 30.02 -18.41 -9.96
N ALA A 60 28.75 -18.55 -9.59
CA ALA A 60 27.69 -19.02 -10.45
C ALA A 60 27.02 -17.86 -11.21
N SER A 61 26.96 -17.94 -12.54
CA SER A 61 26.30 -16.89 -13.34
C SER A 61 24.83 -16.78 -13.02
N GLY A 62 24.32 -15.57 -12.99
CA GLY A 62 22.89 -15.26 -12.79
C GLY A 62 22.42 -15.14 -11.35
N THR A 63 23.25 -15.41 -10.34
CA THR A 63 22.96 -15.20 -8.93
C THR A 63 23.09 -13.73 -8.53
N ASN A 64 22.50 -13.33 -7.41
CA ASN A 64 22.71 -12.01 -6.84
C ASN A 64 24.16 -11.83 -6.38
N SER A 65 24.73 -12.85 -5.78
CA SER A 65 26.14 -12.87 -5.33
C SER A 65 27.13 -12.62 -6.47
N ALA A 66 26.94 -13.28 -7.63
CA ALA A 66 27.79 -13.04 -8.81
C ALA A 66 27.67 -11.60 -9.32
N ARG A 67 26.50 -10.99 -9.21
CA ARG A 67 26.30 -9.58 -9.59
C ARG A 67 27.00 -8.63 -8.64
N MET A 68 27.02 -8.91 -7.35
CA MET A 68 27.78 -8.09 -6.39
C MET A 68 29.28 -8.15 -6.68
N VAL A 69 29.80 -9.30 -7.09
CA VAL A 69 31.20 -9.41 -7.56
C VAL A 69 31.42 -8.62 -8.84
N SER A 70 30.45 -8.63 -9.78
CA SER A 70 30.52 -7.80 -10.98
C SER A 70 30.50 -6.32 -10.65
N ALA A 71 29.62 -5.88 -9.73
CA ALA A 71 29.56 -4.48 -9.30
C ALA A 71 30.91 -4.00 -8.73
N CYS A 72 31.60 -4.81 -7.95
CA CYS A 72 32.96 -4.47 -7.50
C CYS A 72 33.95 -4.39 -8.68
N LYS A 73 33.91 -5.29 -9.65
CA LYS A 73 34.76 -5.23 -10.84
C LYS A 73 34.53 -3.95 -11.65
N ASP A 74 33.28 -3.52 -11.78
CA ASP A 74 32.95 -2.30 -12.53
C ASP A 74 33.63 -1.07 -11.88
N THR A 75 33.73 -1.01 -10.56
CA THR A 75 34.44 0.07 -9.87
C THR A 75 35.97 0.09 -10.14
N MET A 76 36.52 -1.01 -10.61
CA MET A 76 37.93 -1.16 -10.93
C MET A 76 38.22 -0.89 -12.40
N THR A 77 37.30 -1.16 -13.27
CA THR A 77 37.44 -1.03 -14.72
C THR A 77 37.01 0.35 -15.23
N ASP A 78 36.13 1.03 -14.54
CA ASP A 78 35.76 2.41 -14.84
C ASP A 78 36.69 3.38 -14.14
N ALA A 79 37.62 3.98 -14.86
CA ALA A 79 38.57 4.95 -14.32
C ALA A 79 37.87 6.21 -13.76
N GLY A 80 36.65 6.51 -14.21
CA GLY A 80 35.87 7.62 -13.75
C GLY A 80 35.08 7.31 -12.45
N TYR A 81 34.91 6.06 -12.10
CA TYR A 81 33.98 5.66 -11.03
C TYR A 81 34.23 6.38 -9.70
N TYR A 82 35.47 6.56 -9.31
CA TYR A 82 35.81 7.27 -8.07
C TYR A 82 35.42 8.75 -8.10
N ASN A 83 35.58 9.39 -9.24
CA ASN A 83 35.34 10.82 -9.42
C ASN A 83 33.95 11.15 -9.99
N THR A 84 33.28 10.15 -10.54
CA THR A 84 31.89 10.33 -10.98
C THR A 84 30.99 10.14 -9.79
N ARG A 85 30.25 11.17 -9.50
CA ARG A 85 29.15 11.07 -8.62
C ARG A 85 28.00 10.43 -9.35
N GLY A 86 27.94 9.16 -9.42
CA GLY A 86 26.77 8.49 -9.96
C GLY A 86 25.60 8.66 -9.01
N GLY A 87 24.66 9.50 -9.41
CA GLY A 87 23.46 9.76 -8.64
C GLY A 87 23.57 10.97 -7.70
N SER A 88 22.42 11.48 -7.29
CA SER A 88 22.26 12.66 -6.45
C SER A 88 22.69 12.46 -5.00
N ASP A 89 22.96 11.23 -4.58
CA ASP A 89 22.90 10.87 -3.16
C ASP A 89 24.23 10.33 -2.59
N GLY A 90 25.34 10.44 -3.32
CA GLY A 90 26.64 10.00 -2.85
C GLY A 90 26.79 8.52 -2.53
N ASN A 91 25.84 7.69 -2.99
CA ASN A 91 25.73 6.28 -2.64
C ASN A 91 26.77 5.37 -3.32
N ASN A 92 27.50 5.87 -4.30
CA ASN A 92 28.47 5.05 -5.05
C ASN A 92 29.60 4.52 -4.19
N TRP A 93 30.15 5.33 -3.30
CA TRP A 93 31.28 4.90 -2.51
C TRP A 93 30.92 3.87 -1.44
N PRO A 94 29.88 4.06 -0.61
CA PRO A 94 29.45 3.00 0.30
C PRO A 94 29.03 1.72 -0.42
N GLY A 95 28.33 1.87 -1.56
CA GLY A 95 27.94 0.75 -2.40
C GLY A 95 29.13 -0.02 -2.97
N ALA A 96 30.16 0.71 -3.46
CA ALA A 96 31.42 0.11 -3.90
C ALA A 96 32.18 -0.56 -2.76
N ALA A 97 32.24 0.06 -1.58
CA ALA A 97 32.89 -0.49 -0.41
C ALA A 97 32.29 -1.85 -0.02
N VAL A 98 30.97 -1.93 0.13
CA VAL A 98 30.27 -3.15 0.54
C VAL A 98 30.32 -4.23 -0.53
N ALA A 99 30.15 -3.88 -1.82
CA ALA A 99 30.24 -4.84 -2.91
C ALA A 99 31.64 -5.47 -2.99
N CYS A 100 32.68 -4.65 -2.81
CA CYS A 100 34.08 -5.14 -2.81
C CYS A 100 34.44 -5.89 -1.52
N ALA A 101 33.85 -5.53 -0.37
CA ALA A 101 34.00 -6.31 0.86
C ALA A 101 33.39 -7.71 0.70
N PHE A 102 32.15 -7.80 0.17
CA PHE A 102 31.53 -9.07 -0.19
C PHE A 102 32.37 -9.89 -1.15
N SER A 103 32.88 -9.24 -2.21
CA SER A 103 33.72 -9.90 -3.23
C SER A 103 35.03 -10.44 -2.61
N TYR A 104 35.63 -9.70 -1.69
CA TYR A 104 36.81 -10.20 -0.97
C TYR A 104 36.51 -11.41 -0.11
N LEU A 105 35.44 -11.36 0.68
CA LEU A 105 35.06 -12.48 1.54
C LEU A 105 34.80 -13.76 0.73
N THR A 106 34.08 -13.64 -0.38
CA THR A 106 33.65 -14.78 -1.18
C THR A 106 34.72 -15.33 -2.10
N THR A 107 35.74 -14.53 -2.48
CA THR A 107 36.77 -14.95 -3.44
C THR A 107 38.21 -14.97 -2.86
N GLN A 108 38.42 -14.37 -1.70
CA GLN A 108 39.73 -14.15 -1.07
C GLN A 108 40.71 -13.36 -1.95
N ASN A 109 40.23 -12.65 -2.95
CA ASN A 109 41.08 -11.84 -3.82
C ASN A 109 41.41 -10.49 -3.17
N THR A 110 42.66 -10.27 -2.80
CA THR A 110 43.15 -9.07 -2.11
C THR A 110 42.98 -7.78 -2.92
N THR A 111 42.81 -7.86 -4.24
CA THR A 111 42.50 -6.69 -5.06
C THR A 111 41.15 -6.10 -4.69
N TYR A 112 40.16 -6.95 -4.36
CA TYR A 112 38.86 -6.48 -3.88
C TYR A 112 38.94 -5.86 -2.48
N LEU A 113 39.80 -6.41 -1.61
CA LEU A 113 40.06 -5.79 -0.30
C LEU A 113 40.62 -4.38 -0.46
N THR A 114 41.64 -4.22 -1.32
CA THR A 114 42.21 -2.90 -1.60
C THR A 114 41.17 -1.90 -2.08
N GLN A 115 40.29 -2.35 -2.97
CA GLN A 115 39.20 -1.52 -3.52
C GLN A 115 38.17 -1.20 -2.44
N ALA A 116 37.74 -2.16 -1.61
CA ALA A 116 36.85 -1.92 -0.48
C ALA A 116 37.39 -0.88 0.48
N LEU A 117 38.69 -1.01 0.89
CA LEU A 117 39.32 -0.06 1.78
C LEU A 117 39.42 1.35 1.18
N LYS A 118 39.69 1.45 -0.13
CA LYS A 118 39.70 2.73 -0.84
C LYS A 118 38.38 3.46 -0.68
N TYR A 119 37.30 2.81 -1.00
CA TYR A 119 35.95 3.42 -0.97
C TYR A 119 35.42 3.61 0.45
N TRP A 120 35.75 2.69 1.38
CA TRP A 120 35.38 2.83 2.79
C TRP A 120 36.01 4.07 3.41
N LYS A 121 37.35 4.24 3.23
CA LYS A 121 38.06 5.42 3.72
C LYS A 121 37.57 6.70 3.07
N ALA A 122 37.34 6.69 1.76
CA ALA A 122 36.78 7.82 1.05
C ALA A 122 35.44 8.25 1.60
N SER A 123 34.56 7.29 1.89
CA SER A 123 33.22 7.56 2.47
C SER A 123 33.32 8.23 3.84
N LEU A 124 34.30 7.81 4.68
CA LEU A 124 34.48 8.38 6.02
C LEU A 124 35.15 9.75 6.01
N ASN A 125 36.02 9.99 5.04
CA ASN A 125 36.82 11.23 4.96
C ASN A 125 36.17 12.27 4.04
N ASP A 126 35.15 11.88 3.32
CA ASP A 126 34.55 12.71 2.27
C ASP A 126 35.61 13.21 1.25
N ASP A 127 36.41 12.27 0.76
CA ASP A 127 37.65 12.54 -0.03
C ASP A 127 37.32 12.97 -1.48
N GLN A 128 36.12 13.25 -1.85
CA GLN A 128 35.84 13.70 -3.21
C GLN A 128 36.33 15.12 -3.43
N THR A 129 36.89 15.34 -4.62
CA THR A 129 37.28 16.70 -5.08
C THR A 129 36.15 17.73 -5.05
N ILE A 130 35.01 17.30 -4.67
CA ILE A 130 33.76 18.04 -4.67
C ILE A 130 32.96 17.78 -3.40
N GLY A 131 33.47 17.00 -2.46
CA GLY A 131 32.99 16.91 -1.11
C GLY A 131 33.14 18.24 -0.37
N ASP A 132 32.43 18.40 0.73
CA ASP A 132 32.60 19.60 1.55
C ASP A 132 33.86 19.52 2.43
N GLY A 133 34.56 18.39 2.45
CA GLY A 133 35.77 18.15 3.21
C GLY A 133 35.57 18.14 4.72
N LEU A 134 34.33 18.10 5.20
CA LEU A 134 34.01 18.17 6.64
C LEU A 134 34.05 16.80 7.33
N GLY A 135 34.07 15.73 6.56
CA GLY A 135 34.02 14.36 7.11
C GLY A 135 32.66 14.03 7.72
N CYS A 136 32.47 12.79 8.13
CA CYS A 136 31.18 12.25 8.53
C CYS A 136 30.57 12.84 9.82
N VAL A 137 31.34 13.54 10.64
CA VAL A 137 30.90 14.02 11.97
C VAL A 137 30.73 15.53 12.04
N GLN A 138 31.24 16.27 11.09
CA GLN A 138 31.27 17.72 11.17
C GLN A 138 30.12 18.41 10.45
N GLY A 139 29.20 17.68 9.93
CA GLY A 139 28.01 18.25 9.30
C GLY A 139 27.18 19.03 10.30
N VAL A 140 27.36 20.32 10.32
CA VAL A 140 26.52 21.22 11.10
C VAL A 140 25.20 21.36 10.39
N SER A 141 24.11 21.16 11.11
CA SER A 141 22.73 21.27 10.74
C SER A 141 22.38 22.58 10.02
N THR A 142 22.69 22.67 8.78
CA THR A 142 21.90 23.51 7.90
C THR A 142 20.83 22.61 7.31
N SER A 143 19.58 23.03 7.34
CA SER A 143 18.52 22.26 6.71
C SER A 143 18.91 21.98 5.25
N TRP A 144 18.59 20.81 4.73
CA TRP A 144 18.69 20.47 3.31
C TRP A 144 18.30 21.65 2.40
N GLN A 145 17.28 22.37 2.77
CA GLN A 145 16.76 23.54 2.06
C GLN A 145 17.71 24.73 2.03
N SER A 146 18.38 25.03 3.14
CA SER A 146 19.34 26.12 3.16
C SER A 146 20.61 25.80 2.38
N TYR A 147 20.93 24.54 2.28
CA TYR A 147 22.05 24.05 1.51
C TYR A 147 21.80 24.11 0.00
N GLN A 148 20.59 23.75 -0.46
CA GLN A 148 20.20 23.90 -1.87
C GLN A 148 20.02 25.35 -2.34
N GLN A 149 19.56 26.22 -1.48
CA GLN A 149 19.23 27.61 -1.84
C GLN A 149 20.43 28.55 -1.86
N GLY A 150 21.54 28.20 -1.23
CA GLY A 150 22.62 29.16 -0.96
C GLY A 150 23.67 29.34 -2.06
N SER A 151 23.83 28.43 -3.03
CA SER A 151 25.03 28.44 -3.87
C SER A 151 24.83 28.41 -5.37
N GLY A 152 23.66 28.22 -5.91
CA GLY A 152 23.45 28.03 -7.36
C GLY A 152 24.26 26.86 -7.97
N LYS A 153 25.00 26.12 -7.17
CA LYS A 153 25.75 24.91 -7.53
C LYS A 153 24.97 23.70 -7.07
N ALA A 154 25.00 22.63 -7.87
CA ALA A 154 24.54 21.34 -7.40
C ALA A 154 25.21 21.05 -6.04
N PRO A 155 24.48 20.62 -5.03
CA PRO A 155 25.03 20.30 -3.73
C PRO A 155 26.17 19.28 -3.89
N PRO A 156 27.23 19.37 -3.09
CA PRO A 156 28.20 18.28 -2.99
C PRO A 156 27.43 17.01 -2.63
N ILE A 157 27.77 15.94 -3.28
CA ILE A 157 26.96 14.78 -3.27
C ILE A 157 27.18 13.92 -2.06
N ILE A 158 28.26 14.10 -1.35
CA ILE A 158 28.34 13.50 -0.03
C ILE A 158 27.86 14.54 0.94
N LEU A 159 26.60 14.52 1.11
CA LEU A 159 26.05 15.06 2.30
C LEU A 159 26.48 14.15 3.42
N THR A 160 27.15 14.70 4.37
CA THR A 160 27.16 14.05 5.68
C THR A 160 25.70 13.84 6.03
N VAL A 161 25.36 12.72 6.65
CA VAL A 161 23.99 12.39 7.05
C VAL A 161 23.30 13.54 7.77
N THR A 162 24.05 14.44 8.37
CA THR A 162 23.54 15.65 9.03
C THR A 162 23.02 16.75 8.09
N HIS A 163 23.16 16.60 6.79
CA HIS A 163 22.65 17.55 5.79
C HIS A 163 21.50 17.01 4.97
N ASP A 164 21.07 15.80 5.25
CA ASP A 164 20.13 15.09 4.43
C ASP A 164 18.75 14.99 5.04
N THR A 165 17.77 14.69 4.17
CA THR A 165 16.42 14.35 4.55
C THR A 165 16.32 12.93 5.11
N GLY A 166 17.39 12.12 5.04
CA GLY A 166 17.44 10.72 5.42
C GLY A 166 17.51 9.74 4.26
N TYR A 167 17.37 10.20 3.04
CA TYR A 167 17.48 9.32 1.87
C TYR A 167 18.86 8.67 1.74
N PRO A 168 20.01 9.40 1.88
CA PRO A 168 21.33 8.79 1.95
C PRO A 168 21.54 7.84 3.12
N MET A 169 20.80 7.95 4.22
CA MET A 169 20.90 7.04 5.35
C MET A 169 20.77 5.57 4.92
N ARG A 170 19.87 5.26 4.00
CA ARG A 170 19.66 3.89 3.47
C ARG A 170 20.85 3.33 2.69
N TRP A 171 21.66 4.20 2.08
CA TRP A 171 22.79 3.80 1.26
C TRP A 171 24.12 3.87 2.04
N TYR A 172 24.19 4.79 2.99
CA TYR A 172 25.42 5.09 3.70
C TYR A 172 25.61 4.18 4.92
N ALA A 173 24.76 4.33 5.90
CA ALA A 173 24.92 3.66 7.17
C ALA A 173 24.92 2.13 7.07
N PRO A 174 23.96 1.47 6.42
CA PRO A 174 23.94 0.01 6.35
C PRO A 174 25.13 -0.55 5.58
N PHE A 175 25.57 0.12 4.49
CA PHE A 175 26.68 -0.37 3.67
C PHE A 175 28.03 -0.19 4.35
N ILE A 176 28.22 0.91 5.06
CA ILE A 176 29.42 1.09 5.87
C ILE A 176 29.43 0.16 7.09
N ALA A 177 28.28 -0.07 7.72
CA ALA A 177 28.15 -1.02 8.81
C ALA A 177 28.51 -2.46 8.37
N LEU A 178 27.99 -2.90 7.23
CA LEU A 178 28.36 -4.19 6.64
C LEU A 178 29.84 -4.27 6.27
N THR A 179 30.39 -3.20 5.69
CA THR A 179 31.81 -3.15 5.33
C THR A 179 32.71 -3.24 6.57
N TYR A 180 32.35 -2.51 7.62
CA TYR A 180 33.05 -2.55 8.92
C TYR A 180 33.02 -3.94 9.53
N ASP A 181 31.82 -4.54 9.59
CA ASP A 181 31.63 -5.86 10.19
C ASP A 181 32.36 -6.96 9.42
N TRP A 182 32.24 -6.96 8.11
CA TRP A 182 32.80 -8.00 7.25
C TRP A 182 34.31 -7.93 7.12
N LEU A 183 34.90 -6.75 7.21
CA LEU A 183 36.33 -6.53 7.09
C LEU A 183 37.01 -6.23 8.42
N TYR A 184 36.35 -6.40 9.56
CA TYR A 184 36.85 -6.01 10.88
C TYR A 184 38.26 -6.50 11.18
N GLY A 185 38.57 -7.75 10.85
CA GLY A 185 39.89 -8.39 11.03
C GLY A 185 40.77 -8.41 9.78
N ALA A 186 40.36 -7.74 8.69
CA ALA A 186 41.11 -7.80 7.44
C ALA A 186 42.39 -6.95 7.48
N ALA A 187 43.37 -7.35 6.67
CA ALA A 187 44.62 -6.62 6.54
C ALA A 187 44.39 -5.16 6.12
N GLY A 188 44.99 -4.20 6.81
CA GLY A 188 44.84 -2.76 6.55
C GLY A 188 43.65 -2.11 7.24
N VAL A 189 42.91 -2.85 8.07
CA VAL A 189 41.87 -2.33 8.97
C VAL A 189 42.49 -2.20 10.36
N ASP A 190 42.91 -1.01 10.70
CA ASP A 190 43.51 -0.68 11.99
C ASP A 190 42.46 -0.12 12.99
N ASP A 191 42.89 0.11 14.23
CA ASP A 191 42.03 0.64 15.28
C ASP A 191 41.56 2.06 14.99
N ALA A 192 42.35 2.86 14.28
CA ALA A 192 41.97 4.20 13.89
C ALA A 192 40.79 4.19 12.93
N LEU A 193 40.86 3.34 11.89
CA LEU A 193 39.75 3.19 10.93
C LEU A 193 38.49 2.62 11.60
N ARG A 194 38.66 1.61 12.49
CA ARG A 194 37.54 1.08 13.26
C ARG A 194 36.91 2.15 14.16
N SER A 195 37.72 2.93 14.87
CA SER A 195 37.22 3.99 15.75
C SER A 195 36.50 5.10 14.98
N GLN A 196 37.09 5.59 13.87
CA GLN A 196 36.43 6.58 13.00
C GLN A 196 35.09 6.07 12.49
N THR A 197 35.03 4.82 12.04
CA THR A 197 33.80 4.23 11.54
C THR A 197 32.72 4.18 12.60
N ARG A 198 33.04 3.69 13.81
CA ARG A 198 32.05 3.69 14.91
C ARG A 198 31.55 5.10 15.24
N THR A 199 32.42 6.07 15.29
CA THR A 199 32.05 7.46 15.55
C THR A 199 31.09 7.99 14.49
N CYS A 200 31.36 7.75 13.21
CA CYS A 200 30.51 8.15 12.10
C CYS A 200 29.13 7.49 12.16
N LEU A 201 29.11 6.16 12.27
CA LEU A 201 27.86 5.38 12.29
C LEU A 201 26.96 5.73 13.48
N THR A 202 27.56 5.93 14.66
CA THR A 202 26.81 6.36 15.84
C THR A 202 26.23 7.77 15.65
N ALA A 203 27.04 8.72 15.19
CA ALA A 203 26.60 10.08 14.97
C ALA A 203 25.44 10.16 13.96
N TRP A 204 25.51 9.41 12.87
CA TRP A 204 24.41 9.34 11.89
C TRP A 204 23.14 8.75 12.48
N SER A 205 23.24 7.66 13.21
CA SER A 205 22.11 6.99 13.83
C SER A 205 21.41 7.87 14.86
N ASP A 206 22.18 8.57 15.69
CA ASP A 206 21.64 9.45 16.72
C ASP A 206 21.00 10.70 16.11
N TRP A 207 21.66 11.30 15.12
CA TRP A 207 21.10 12.46 14.43
C TRP A 207 19.78 12.11 13.74
N TYR A 208 19.75 11.00 13.00
CA TYR A 208 18.55 10.62 12.29
C TYR A 208 17.39 10.26 13.26
N THR A 209 17.71 9.62 14.36
CA THR A 209 16.73 9.35 15.43
C THR A 209 16.11 10.65 15.95
N ALA A 210 16.91 11.70 16.11
CA ALA A 210 16.44 12.98 16.65
C ALA A 210 15.77 13.87 15.60
N SER A 211 16.21 13.84 14.35
CA SER A 211 15.90 14.87 13.34
C SER A 211 15.61 14.32 11.95
N GLY A 212 15.60 13.02 11.75
CA GLY A 212 15.41 12.41 10.43
C GLY A 212 14.00 12.62 9.88
N TYR A 213 13.94 12.81 8.58
CA TYR A 213 12.68 12.96 7.87
C TYR A 213 11.91 11.63 7.87
N HIS A 214 10.63 11.67 8.23
CA HIS A 214 9.76 10.50 8.36
C HIS A 214 10.28 9.38 9.28
N ASN A 215 11.19 9.67 10.19
CA ASN A 215 11.79 8.69 11.10
C ASN A 215 10.80 7.99 12.05
N ASN A 216 9.54 8.38 12.02
CA ASN A 216 8.48 7.90 12.90
C ASN A 216 7.23 7.39 12.14
N GLU A 217 7.34 7.21 10.82
CA GLU A 217 6.26 6.77 9.94
C GLU A 217 6.59 5.40 9.33
N ALA A 218 6.02 4.33 9.89
CA ALA A 218 6.32 2.95 9.50
C ALA A 218 6.02 2.60 8.04
N GLY A 219 5.18 3.39 7.34
CA GLY A 219 4.86 3.22 5.91
C GLY A 219 5.66 4.08 4.96
N ALA A 220 6.65 4.85 5.46
CA ALA A 220 7.46 5.75 4.64
C ALA A 220 8.78 5.11 4.19
N ASN A 221 9.15 5.34 2.95
CA ASN A 221 10.39 4.80 2.37
C ASN A 221 11.64 5.34 3.06
N TYR A 222 11.65 6.58 3.48
CA TYR A 222 12.76 7.18 4.27
C TYR A 222 12.94 6.45 5.60
N ASN A 223 11.83 6.08 6.24
CA ASN A 223 11.86 5.32 7.48
C ASN A 223 12.50 3.94 7.29
N ALA A 224 12.24 3.26 6.18
CA ALA A 224 12.84 1.97 5.91
C ALA A 224 14.37 2.05 5.82
N GLY A 225 14.88 3.07 5.15
CA GLY A 225 16.33 3.34 5.12
C GLY A 225 16.93 3.61 6.49
N TYR A 226 16.22 4.35 7.34
CA TYR A 226 16.64 4.58 8.73
C TYR A 226 16.62 3.29 9.54
N VAL A 227 15.58 2.49 9.45
CA VAL A 227 15.45 1.23 10.18
C VAL A 227 16.60 0.29 9.86
N VAL A 228 16.89 0.04 8.58
CA VAL A 228 17.98 -0.85 8.19
C VAL A 228 19.34 -0.25 8.57
N GLY A 229 19.54 1.03 8.35
CA GLY A 229 20.79 1.72 8.68
C GLY A 229 21.12 1.63 10.17
N LYS A 230 20.15 1.97 11.03
CA LYS A 230 20.34 1.91 12.49
C LYS A 230 20.48 0.49 13.00
N THR A 231 19.68 -0.44 12.49
CA THR A 231 19.73 -1.85 12.91
C THR A 231 21.08 -2.48 12.61
N LEU A 232 21.57 -2.34 11.37
CA LEU A 232 22.85 -2.92 11.00
C LEU A 232 24.01 -2.22 11.73
N THR A 233 23.92 -0.91 11.93
CA THR A 233 24.90 -0.17 12.74
C THR A 233 24.95 -0.67 14.19
N ALA A 234 23.79 -0.85 14.83
CA ALA A 234 23.70 -1.32 16.21
C ALA A 234 24.36 -2.70 16.39
N ILE A 235 24.16 -3.59 15.42
CA ILE A 235 24.74 -4.95 15.44
C ILE A 235 26.25 -4.92 15.11
N ALA A 236 26.61 -4.19 14.06
CA ALA A 236 28.02 -4.09 13.64
C ALA A 236 28.90 -3.53 14.77
N ILE A 237 28.47 -2.46 15.42
CA ILE A 237 29.20 -1.86 16.53
C ILE A 237 29.10 -2.72 17.79
N GLY A 238 27.88 -3.12 18.16
CA GLY A 238 27.65 -3.88 19.39
C GLY A 238 28.32 -3.25 20.60
N THR A 239 29.24 -3.98 21.22
CA THR A 239 30.08 -3.52 22.37
C THR A 239 31.50 -3.13 21.97
N ASP A 240 31.83 -3.02 20.68
CA ASP A 240 33.20 -2.73 20.22
C ASP A 240 33.72 -1.40 20.71
N GLY A 241 35.00 -1.37 21.11
CA GLY A 241 35.66 -0.15 21.59
C GLY A 241 35.02 0.44 22.83
N GLY A 242 34.23 -0.34 23.59
CA GLY A 242 33.54 0.10 24.80
C GLY A 242 32.26 0.84 24.54
N ALA A 243 31.59 0.63 23.37
CA ALA A 243 30.28 1.19 23.09
C ALA A 243 29.26 0.73 24.14
N ASP A 244 28.38 1.64 24.55
CA ASP A 244 27.42 1.44 25.66
C ASP A 244 26.16 0.62 25.27
N GLY A 245 26.01 0.25 24.01
CA GLY A 245 24.91 -0.54 23.50
C GLY A 245 23.57 0.22 23.36
N HIS A 246 23.56 1.54 23.48
CA HIS A 246 22.31 2.33 23.37
C HIS A 246 21.63 2.15 22.01
N LEU A 247 22.39 2.05 20.91
CA LEU A 247 21.82 1.83 19.58
C LEU A 247 21.05 0.51 19.50
N TRP A 248 21.57 -0.55 20.13
CA TRP A 248 20.87 -1.84 20.20
C TRP A 248 19.58 -1.76 20.99
N THR A 249 19.64 -1.11 22.15
CA THR A 249 18.46 -0.90 23.02
C THR A 249 17.37 -0.11 22.28
N GLN A 250 17.75 0.98 21.60
CA GLN A 250 16.83 1.77 20.79
C GLN A 250 16.29 0.97 19.59
N THR A 251 17.11 0.16 18.93
CA THR A 251 16.65 -0.70 17.84
C THR A 251 15.56 -1.64 18.31
N LEU A 252 15.72 -2.32 19.42
CA LEU A 252 14.72 -3.26 19.92
C LEU A 252 13.45 -2.56 20.40
N ASN A 253 13.58 -1.51 21.18
CA ASN A 253 12.45 -0.88 21.85
C ASN A 253 11.72 0.12 20.95
N ASP A 254 12.47 1.03 20.31
CA ASP A 254 11.88 2.15 19.59
C ASP A 254 11.53 1.75 18.15
N ILE A 255 12.45 1.06 17.46
CA ILE A 255 12.21 0.64 16.08
C ILE A 255 11.30 -0.58 16.03
N PHE A 256 11.73 -1.73 16.54
CA PHE A 256 10.91 -2.94 16.41
C PHE A 256 9.69 -2.90 17.31
N GLY A 257 9.82 -2.53 18.57
CA GLY A 257 8.70 -2.51 19.53
C GLY A 257 7.69 -1.42 19.20
N THR A 258 8.10 -0.16 19.20
CA THR A 258 7.17 0.97 19.10
C THR A 258 6.77 1.29 17.67
N LEU A 259 7.74 1.37 16.76
CA LEU A 259 7.50 1.83 15.40
C LEU A 259 6.92 0.73 14.51
N LEU A 260 7.67 -0.35 14.26
CA LEU A 260 7.23 -1.39 13.32
C LEU A 260 6.06 -2.19 13.87
N VAL A 261 6.17 -2.75 15.07
CA VAL A 261 5.09 -3.53 15.66
C VAL A 261 3.97 -2.63 16.19
N GLY A 262 4.29 -1.60 16.97
CA GLY A 262 3.31 -0.73 17.60
C GLY A 262 2.50 0.09 16.61
N LYS A 263 3.14 0.83 15.71
CA LYS A 263 2.48 1.69 14.72
C LYS A 263 2.23 0.98 13.39
N GLY A 264 3.18 0.18 12.93
CA GLY A 264 3.13 -0.45 11.63
C GLY A 264 2.17 -1.65 11.56
N LEU A 265 2.11 -2.45 12.61
CA LEU A 265 1.38 -3.72 12.60
C LEU A 265 0.21 -3.79 13.60
N SER A 266 0.34 -3.24 14.80
CA SER A 266 -0.68 -3.44 15.84
C SER A 266 -1.87 -2.47 15.76
N GLY A 267 -1.76 -1.44 14.95
CA GLY A 267 -2.76 -0.37 14.90
C GLY A 267 -2.62 0.57 16.10
N ALA A 268 -2.31 1.81 15.87
CA ALA A 268 -2.25 2.79 16.93
C ALA A 268 -3.64 2.93 17.58
N THR A 269 -3.72 2.60 18.83
CA THR A 269 -4.84 3.00 19.67
C THR A 269 -4.90 4.52 19.65
N GLY A 270 -5.91 5.09 19.03
CA GLY A 270 -6.16 6.53 19.15
C GLY A 270 -6.56 7.27 17.88
N THR A 271 -6.40 6.70 16.70
CA THR A 271 -6.96 7.30 15.49
C THR A 271 -8.28 6.60 15.15
N VAL A 272 -9.38 7.32 15.29
CA VAL A 272 -10.71 6.82 14.92
C VAL A 272 -10.67 6.33 13.48
N GLY A 273 -11.10 5.11 13.25
CA GLY A 273 -11.13 4.51 11.91
C GLY A 273 -9.85 3.82 11.45
N MET A 274 -8.82 3.69 12.29
CA MET A 274 -7.60 2.94 12.00
C MET A 274 -7.47 1.69 12.88
N PRO A 275 -8.24 0.63 12.60
CA PRO A 275 -8.19 -0.59 13.43
C PRO A 275 -6.95 -1.44 13.19
N ALA A 276 -6.14 -1.12 12.17
CA ALA A 276 -4.92 -1.84 11.82
C ALA A 276 -3.79 -0.86 11.52
N GLY A 277 -2.57 -1.25 11.85
CA GLY A 277 -1.38 -0.47 11.52
C GLY A 277 -1.15 -0.37 10.01
N ALA A 278 -0.39 0.63 9.61
CA ALA A 278 -0.15 0.99 8.21
C ALA A 278 0.33 -0.16 7.30
N MET A 279 1.09 -1.10 7.87
CA MET A 279 1.73 -2.19 7.14
C MET A 279 0.89 -3.48 7.10
N VAL A 280 -0.23 -3.54 7.84
CA VAL A 280 -1.02 -4.78 7.95
C VAL A 280 -1.57 -5.20 6.59
N GLY A 281 -1.28 -6.46 6.23
CA GLY A 281 -1.68 -7.03 4.94
C GLY A 281 -0.64 -6.88 3.84
N GLY A 282 0.59 -6.45 4.18
CA GLY A 282 1.73 -6.47 3.25
C GLY A 282 1.61 -5.48 2.10
N ASP A 283 0.83 -4.43 2.24
CA ASP A 283 0.74 -3.36 1.24
C ASP A 283 1.51 -2.11 1.70
N TRP A 284 1.79 -1.19 0.77
CA TRP A 284 2.65 -0.04 1.01
C TRP A 284 1.91 1.27 0.67
N ALA A 285 1.83 2.17 1.64
CA ALA A 285 0.99 3.36 1.54
C ALA A 285 1.46 4.38 0.49
N GLU A 286 2.77 4.53 0.31
CA GLU A 286 3.35 5.40 -0.73
C GLU A 286 3.26 4.78 -2.14
N GLY A 287 2.74 3.57 -2.24
CA GLY A 287 2.70 2.81 -3.48
C GLY A 287 3.98 2.01 -3.77
N TRP A 288 3.89 1.16 -4.78
CA TRP A 288 4.94 0.20 -5.11
C TRP A 288 6.03 0.75 -6.04
N GLN A 289 6.09 2.04 -6.22
CA GLN A 289 7.31 2.72 -6.68
C GLN A 289 8.35 2.77 -5.56
N TYR A 290 7.92 2.99 -4.32
CA TYR A 290 8.76 3.15 -3.13
C TYR A 290 8.79 1.91 -2.24
N GLY A 291 7.72 1.12 -2.27
CA GLY A 291 7.59 -0.10 -1.46
C GLY A 291 8.68 -1.14 -1.65
N PRO A 292 9.08 -1.51 -2.88
CA PRO A 292 9.91 -2.70 -3.10
C PRO A 292 11.24 -2.71 -2.37
N LEU A 293 11.99 -1.61 -2.43
CA LEU A 293 13.25 -1.49 -1.68
C LEU A 293 12.98 -1.41 -0.18
N SER A 294 11.97 -0.66 0.21
CA SER A 294 11.62 -0.44 1.62
C SER A 294 11.23 -1.73 2.33
N VAL A 295 10.45 -2.60 1.70
CA VAL A 295 10.08 -3.89 2.29
C VAL A 295 11.28 -4.84 2.37
N LEU A 296 12.22 -4.76 1.42
CA LEU A 296 13.47 -5.50 1.46
C LEU A 296 14.39 -5.02 2.60
N GLU A 297 14.45 -3.72 2.83
CA GLU A 297 15.19 -3.12 3.94
C GLU A 297 14.61 -3.55 5.30
N TYR A 298 13.28 -3.54 5.45
CA TYR A 298 12.64 -4.04 6.67
C TYR A 298 12.88 -5.53 6.89
N ALA A 299 12.77 -6.34 5.84
CA ALA A 299 13.04 -7.78 5.92
C ALA A 299 14.49 -8.07 6.30
N ALA A 300 15.45 -7.34 5.73
CA ALA A 300 16.87 -7.48 6.06
C ALA A 300 17.16 -7.07 7.51
N ALA A 301 16.57 -5.95 7.96
CA ALA A 301 16.69 -5.50 9.35
C ALA A 301 16.10 -6.53 10.33
N THR A 302 14.93 -7.08 10.01
CA THR A 302 14.28 -8.12 10.82
C THR A 302 15.15 -9.35 10.94
N ARG A 303 15.63 -9.87 9.81
CA ARG A 303 16.56 -11.01 9.82
C ARG A 303 17.82 -10.75 10.65
N ALA A 304 18.42 -9.57 10.49
CA ALA A 304 19.63 -9.21 11.24
C ALA A 304 19.40 -9.24 12.77
N VAL A 305 18.28 -8.72 13.24
CA VAL A 305 17.91 -8.72 14.66
C VAL A 305 17.64 -10.14 15.16
N GLU A 306 16.98 -10.98 14.37
CA GLU A 306 16.69 -12.36 14.74
C GLU A 306 17.95 -13.22 14.79
N GLU A 307 18.91 -13.01 13.89
CA GLU A 307 20.23 -13.67 13.95
C GLU A 307 21.00 -13.33 15.24
N GLN A 308 20.65 -12.24 15.92
CA GLN A 308 21.16 -11.88 17.25
C GLN A 308 20.30 -12.43 18.42
N GLY A 309 19.34 -13.31 18.12
CA GLY A 309 18.51 -13.95 19.14
C GLY A 309 17.32 -13.09 19.62
N ALA A 310 16.89 -12.10 18.86
CA ALA A 310 15.74 -11.26 19.13
C ALA A 310 14.59 -11.55 18.13
N PRO A 311 13.77 -12.60 18.33
CA PRO A 311 12.73 -13.01 17.38
C PRO A 311 11.67 -11.93 17.19
N GLN A 312 11.19 -11.78 15.94
CA GLN A 312 10.22 -10.78 15.50
C GLN A 312 9.01 -11.41 14.78
N PRO A 313 8.20 -12.24 15.44
CA PRO A 313 7.17 -13.05 14.77
C PRO A 313 6.13 -12.24 14.02
N GLN A 314 5.79 -11.01 14.47
CA GLN A 314 4.86 -10.15 13.74
C GLN A 314 5.46 -9.63 12.42
N MET A 315 6.77 -9.40 12.38
CA MET A 315 7.46 -9.02 11.15
C MET A 315 7.58 -10.20 10.20
N ASP A 316 7.71 -11.43 10.70
CA ASP A 316 7.65 -12.66 9.91
C ASP A 316 6.31 -12.82 9.19
N ASP A 317 5.21 -12.67 9.95
CA ASP A 317 3.86 -12.74 9.42
C ASP A 317 3.63 -11.63 8.37
N TRP A 318 4.09 -10.43 8.67
CA TRP A 318 4.02 -9.32 7.72
C TRP A 318 4.82 -9.61 6.44
N THR A 319 6.05 -10.12 6.56
CA THR A 319 6.89 -10.46 5.40
C THR A 319 6.22 -11.53 4.54
N SER A 320 5.56 -12.51 5.17
CA SER A 320 4.76 -13.51 4.44
C SER A 320 3.56 -12.89 3.71
N SER A 321 2.97 -11.84 4.26
CA SER A 321 1.85 -11.12 3.64
C SER A 321 2.22 -10.45 2.32
N LEU A 322 3.48 -10.05 2.13
CA LEU A 322 3.95 -9.44 0.87
C LEU A 322 3.73 -10.35 -0.33
N ALA A 323 4.03 -11.65 -0.21
CA ALA A 323 3.80 -12.60 -1.29
C ALA A 323 2.32 -12.70 -1.65
N VAL A 324 1.44 -12.78 -0.66
CA VAL A 324 -0.01 -12.89 -0.87
C VAL A 324 -0.55 -11.62 -1.52
N ARG A 325 -0.22 -10.46 -0.94
CA ARG A 325 -0.62 -9.16 -1.52
C ARG A 325 -0.20 -9.05 -2.99
N THR A 326 1.03 -9.41 -3.31
CA THR A 326 1.53 -9.29 -4.67
C THR A 326 0.78 -10.19 -5.65
N VAL A 327 0.45 -11.42 -5.25
CA VAL A 327 -0.38 -12.31 -6.08
C VAL A 327 -1.75 -11.70 -6.37
N TYR A 328 -2.42 -11.16 -5.36
CA TYR A 328 -3.73 -10.52 -5.56
C TYR A 328 -3.65 -9.18 -6.28
N GLY A 329 -2.58 -8.42 -6.07
CA GLY A 329 -2.32 -7.16 -6.76
C GLY A 329 -1.93 -7.31 -8.24
N THR A 330 -1.66 -8.53 -8.68
CA THR A 330 -1.27 -8.84 -10.07
C THR A 330 -2.51 -9.05 -10.94
N VAL A 331 -2.52 -8.46 -12.13
CA VAL A 331 -3.59 -8.66 -13.13
C VAL A 331 -3.64 -10.11 -13.61
N PRO A 332 -4.76 -10.57 -14.20
CA PRO A 332 -4.93 -11.98 -14.59
C PRO A 332 -3.87 -12.51 -15.56
N THR A 333 -3.36 -11.70 -16.46
CA THR A 333 -2.31 -12.06 -17.44
C THR A 333 -0.89 -12.08 -16.84
N ASN A 334 -0.71 -11.68 -15.60
CA ASN A 334 0.56 -11.62 -14.88
C ASN A 334 1.61 -10.67 -15.49
N ASP A 335 1.23 -9.68 -16.25
CA ASP A 335 2.14 -8.72 -16.90
C ASP A 335 2.06 -7.30 -16.33
N ALA A 336 1.16 -7.08 -15.40
CA ALA A 336 1.02 -5.82 -14.67
C ALA A 336 0.50 -6.04 -13.24
N GLN A 337 0.64 -5.03 -12.39
CA GLN A 337 0.17 -5.05 -11.02
C GLN A 337 -0.36 -3.69 -10.57
N TRP A 338 -1.16 -3.69 -9.50
CA TRP A 338 -1.50 -2.48 -8.76
C TRP A 338 -0.27 -1.95 -8.03
N THR A 339 0.04 -0.69 -8.25
CA THR A 339 1.11 0.03 -7.57
C THR A 339 0.58 1.02 -6.55
N GLY A 340 -0.39 1.81 -6.89
CA GLY A 340 -0.81 2.95 -6.07
C GLY A 340 0.26 4.04 -5.97
N GLY A 341 -0.05 5.13 -5.29
CA GLY A 341 0.89 6.24 -5.10
C GLY A 341 1.31 6.88 -6.42
N ASP A 342 2.57 7.21 -6.56
CA ASP A 342 3.12 7.98 -7.68
C ASP A 342 3.25 7.23 -9.01
N TYR A 343 2.42 6.23 -9.22
CA TYR A 343 2.35 5.52 -10.50
C TYR A 343 0.94 5.44 -11.04
N GLU A 344 0.84 5.45 -12.38
CA GLU A 344 -0.39 5.08 -13.06
C GLU A 344 -0.68 3.59 -12.88
N ASP A 345 -1.93 3.22 -12.65
CA ASP A 345 -2.33 1.86 -12.35
C ASP A 345 -3.31 1.24 -13.37
N PRO A 346 -3.15 -0.06 -13.66
CA PRO A 346 -2.07 -0.96 -13.23
C PRO A 346 -0.79 -0.79 -14.06
N GLN A 347 0.37 -1.05 -13.46
CA GLN A 347 1.67 -0.93 -14.09
C GLN A 347 2.23 -2.28 -14.57
N PRO A 348 2.95 -2.36 -15.69
CA PRO A 348 3.75 -3.53 -16.03
C PRO A 348 4.73 -3.81 -14.91
N TYR A 349 5.11 -5.07 -14.74
CA TYR A 349 6.12 -5.42 -13.74
C TYR A 349 7.40 -4.63 -13.97
N PRO A 350 7.66 -3.61 -13.17
CA PRO A 350 8.95 -2.96 -13.17
C PRO A 350 9.97 -3.78 -12.38
N PRO A 351 11.26 -3.49 -12.50
CA PRO A 351 12.31 -4.04 -11.63
C PRO A 351 11.97 -4.11 -10.14
N PRO A 352 11.17 -3.20 -9.59
CA PRO A 352 10.73 -3.26 -8.20
C PRO A 352 10.14 -4.57 -7.71
N SER A 353 9.42 -5.30 -8.55
CA SER A 353 8.79 -6.58 -8.17
C SER A 353 9.79 -7.64 -7.69
N LEU A 354 11.05 -7.56 -8.12
CA LEU A 354 12.09 -8.45 -7.62
C LEU A 354 12.39 -8.19 -6.15
N ASN A 355 12.52 -6.95 -5.75
CA ASN A 355 12.83 -6.58 -4.36
C ASN A 355 11.72 -7.01 -3.39
N GLU A 356 10.45 -6.88 -3.79
CA GLU A 356 9.31 -7.40 -3.03
C GLU A 356 9.45 -8.89 -2.76
N MET A 357 9.72 -9.66 -3.81
CA MET A 357 9.85 -11.11 -3.69
C MET A 357 11.13 -11.51 -2.97
N GLN A 358 12.22 -10.76 -3.17
CA GLN A 358 13.44 -10.96 -2.40
C GLN A 358 13.24 -10.70 -0.91
N ALA A 359 12.40 -9.73 -0.53
CA ALA A 359 12.08 -9.49 0.87
C ALA A 359 11.51 -10.75 1.53
N VAL A 360 10.62 -11.47 0.85
CA VAL A 360 10.07 -12.74 1.33
C VAL A 360 11.13 -13.84 1.40
N LEU A 361 12.10 -13.86 0.49
CA LEU A 361 13.18 -14.85 0.49
C LEU A 361 14.26 -14.55 1.53
N VAL A 362 14.52 -13.28 1.79
CA VAL A 362 15.55 -12.81 2.72
C VAL A 362 15.06 -12.87 4.16
N GLY A 363 13.83 -12.46 4.40
CA GLY A 363 13.22 -12.44 5.72
C GLY A 363 12.92 -13.84 6.25
N PRO A 364 12.58 -13.91 7.52
CA PRO A 364 12.21 -15.15 8.18
C PRO A 364 10.74 -15.54 7.87
N SER A 365 10.28 -15.29 6.68
CA SER A 365 8.95 -15.67 6.20
C SER A 365 8.78 -17.18 6.12
N SER A 366 7.55 -17.65 6.12
CA SER A 366 7.25 -19.08 6.02
C SER A 366 7.79 -19.69 4.72
N ASP A 367 8.14 -20.98 4.74
CA ASP A 367 8.60 -21.70 3.54
C ASP A 367 7.55 -21.70 2.42
N GLN A 368 6.28 -21.68 2.80
CA GLN A 368 5.17 -21.57 1.86
C GLN A 368 5.17 -20.21 1.15
N ALA A 369 5.31 -19.11 1.88
CA ALA A 369 5.39 -17.78 1.30
C ALA A 369 6.64 -17.64 0.41
N ALA A 370 7.77 -18.21 0.84
CA ALA A 370 8.99 -18.25 0.04
C ALA A 370 8.81 -19.05 -1.27
N ALA A 371 8.07 -20.15 -1.25
CA ALA A 371 7.76 -20.94 -2.44
C ALA A 371 6.89 -20.13 -3.43
N TRP A 372 5.93 -19.38 -2.92
CA TRP A 372 5.12 -18.46 -3.77
C TRP A 372 5.95 -17.34 -4.36
N ALA A 373 6.80 -16.70 -3.56
CA ALA A 373 7.71 -15.66 -4.05
C ALA A 373 8.65 -16.16 -5.15
N ALA A 374 9.23 -17.36 -4.97
CA ALA A 374 10.08 -18.00 -5.96
C ALA A 374 9.31 -18.32 -7.26
N SER A 375 8.06 -18.75 -7.16
CA SER A 375 7.19 -18.96 -8.33
C SER A 375 6.91 -17.67 -9.09
N MET A 376 6.64 -16.59 -8.38
CA MET A 376 6.42 -15.28 -9.00
C MET A 376 7.67 -14.77 -9.73
N ILE A 377 8.85 -14.91 -9.13
CA ILE A 377 10.12 -14.56 -9.79
C ILE A 377 10.31 -15.35 -11.07
N GLN A 378 10.00 -16.66 -11.07
CA GLN A 378 10.11 -17.48 -12.26
C GLN A 378 9.12 -17.08 -13.35
N THR A 379 7.88 -16.78 -12.98
CA THR A 379 6.79 -16.46 -13.91
C THR A 379 6.97 -15.08 -14.53
N GLN A 380 7.24 -14.09 -13.69
CA GLN A 380 7.30 -12.68 -14.09
C GLN A 380 8.65 -12.30 -14.69
N LYS A 381 9.72 -13.03 -14.31
CA LYS A 381 11.09 -12.73 -14.71
C LYS A 381 11.44 -11.25 -14.56
N PRO A 382 11.21 -10.66 -13.36
CA PRO A 382 11.39 -9.23 -13.16
C PRO A 382 12.82 -8.83 -13.49
N GLY A 383 12.98 -7.56 -13.89
CA GLY A 383 14.29 -6.94 -14.06
C GLY A 383 15.10 -7.11 -12.77
N ARG A 384 16.43 -7.18 -12.91
CA ARG A 384 17.28 -7.50 -11.78
C ARG A 384 18.10 -6.27 -11.40
N ASP A 385 17.71 -5.67 -10.30
CA ASP A 385 18.53 -4.69 -9.61
C ASP A 385 19.21 -5.37 -8.41
N PRO A 386 20.53 -5.65 -8.47
CA PRO A 386 21.19 -6.34 -7.40
C PRO A 386 21.37 -5.38 -6.24
N THR A 387 20.66 -5.64 -5.15
CA THR A 387 20.97 -5.03 -3.86
C THR A 387 21.85 -5.95 -3.05
N ILE A 388 22.64 -5.39 -2.12
CA ILE A 388 23.45 -6.20 -1.22
C ILE A 388 22.59 -7.16 -0.39
N TYR A 389 21.36 -6.80 -0.06
CA TYR A 389 20.43 -7.67 0.66
C TYR A 389 19.96 -8.84 -0.20
N GLY A 390 19.89 -8.65 -1.52
CA GLY A 390 19.49 -9.70 -2.45
C GLY A 390 20.42 -10.92 -2.45
N VAL A 391 21.69 -10.77 -2.02
CA VAL A 391 22.59 -11.93 -1.92
C VAL A 391 22.11 -12.96 -0.91
N LEU A 392 21.34 -12.53 0.09
CA LEU A 392 20.80 -13.43 1.12
C LEU A 392 19.72 -14.36 0.54
N ALA A 393 19.06 -13.96 -0.53
CA ALA A 393 18.11 -14.81 -1.24
C ALA A 393 18.80 -16.02 -1.91
N ASP A 394 20.11 -15.89 -2.26
CA ASP A 394 20.89 -17.00 -2.81
C ASP A 394 21.15 -18.13 -1.77
N LEU A 395 20.97 -17.85 -0.48
CA LEU A 395 21.10 -18.84 0.60
C LEU A 395 19.83 -19.68 0.81
N ARG A 396 18.71 -19.26 0.25
CA ARG A 396 17.43 -19.92 0.45
C ARG A 396 17.06 -20.75 -0.78
N THR A 397 17.08 -22.07 -0.63
CA THR A 397 16.60 -22.99 -1.68
C THR A 397 15.18 -23.39 -1.35
N VAL A 398 14.23 -23.03 -2.20
CA VAL A 398 12.84 -23.40 -2.09
C VAL A 398 12.35 -23.95 -3.43
N THR A 399 11.41 -24.91 -3.39
CA THR A 399 10.70 -25.37 -4.60
C THR A 399 9.60 -24.36 -4.92
N PRO A 400 9.63 -23.72 -6.08
CA PRO A 400 8.60 -22.75 -6.46
C PRO A 400 7.22 -23.40 -6.51
N GLN A 401 6.22 -22.73 -5.97
CA GLN A 401 4.84 -23.19 -5.94
C GLN A 401 3.90 -22.04 -6.29
N ASP A 402 3.05 -22.24 -7.30
CA ASP A 402 2.07 -21.23 -7.68
C ASP A 402 0.96 -21.14 -6.62
N TYR A 403 0.76 -19.94 -6.08
CA TYR A 403 -0.29 -19.65 -5.09
C TYR A 403 -1.67 -20.09 -5.57
N ARG A 404 -1.93 -19.97 -6.87
CA ARG A 404 -3.23 -20.25 -7.50
C ARG A 404 -3.62 -21.73 -7.51
N THR A 405 -2.63 -22.62 -7.34
CA THR A 405 -2.82 -24.07 -7.40
C THR A 405 -3.12 -24.71 -6.06
N GLN A 406 -3.32 -23.92 -5.03
CA GLN A 406 -3.62 -24.44 -3.69
C GLN A 406 -4.95 -25.20 -3.64
N THR A 407 -5.02 -26.13 -2.69
CA THR A 407 -6.24 -26.86 -2.37
C THR A 407 -6.55 -26.71 -0.88
N PRO A 408 -7.70 -26.13 -0.49
CA PRO A 408 -8.74 -25.58 -1.37
C PRO A 408 -8.26 -24.38 -2.18
N ALA A 409 -8.96 -24.07 -3.27
CA ALA A 409 -8.63 -22.93 -4.12
C ALA A 409 -8.59 -21.64 -3.29
N PRO A 410 -7.62 -20.73 -3.56
CA PRO A 410 -7.54 -19.49 -2.82
C PRO A 410 -8.80 -18.64 -3.00
N SER A 411 -9.11 -17.82 -1.99
CA SER A 411 -10.17 -16.83 -2.07
C SER A 411 -10.02 -15.95 -3.33
N LEU A 412 -11.13 -15.46 -3.85
CA LEU A 412 -11.13 -14.54 -4.99
C LEU A 412 -10.91 -13.08 -4.59
N TRP A 413 -10.72 -12.80 -3.31
CA TRP A 413 -10.46 -11.45 -2.82
C TRP A 413 -9.49 -11.43 -1.64
N TYR A 414 -8.81 -10.31 -1.49
CA TYR A 414 -7.86 -10.03 -0.42
C TYR A 414 -8.01 -8.58 0.05
N LEU A 415 -7.97 -8.35 1.34
CA LEU A 415 -7.99 -7.02 1.93
C LEU A 415 -6.67 -6.73 2.63
N ALA A 416 -5.90 -5.81 2.09
CA ALA A 416 -4.76 -5.21 2.76
C ALA A 416 -5.29 -4.18 3.77
N ARG A 417 -5.42 -4.57 5.03
CA ARG A 417 -6.11 -3.77 6.05
C ARG A 417 -5.41 -2.45 6.38
N GLY A 418 -4.09 -2.39 6.28
CA GLY A 418 -3.32 -1.17 6.57
C GLY A 418 -3.62 -0.06 5.58
N THR A 419 -3.52 -0.35 4.30
CA THR A 419 -3.81 0.58 3.20
C THR A 419 -5.27 0.59 2.80
N ARG A 420 -6.07 -0.39 3.26
CA ARG A 420 -7.48 -0.57 2.89
C ARG A 420 -7.70 -0.73 1.39
N ASN A 421 -6.77 -1.39 0.74
CA ASN A 421 -6.91 -1.83 -0.65
C ASN A 421 -7.59 -3.20 -0.68
N MET A 422 -8.75 -3.27 -1.33
CA MET A 422 -9.47 -4.51 -1.58
C MET A 422 -9.17 -4.98 -2.99
N TYR A 423 -8.44 -6.08 -3.10
CA TYR A 423 -8.09 -6.75 -4.36
C TYR A 423 -9.12 -7.83 -4.64
N VAL A 424 -9.67 -7.87 -5.85
CA VAL A 424 -10.72 -8.82 -6.24
C VAL A 424 -10.49 -9.39 -7.63
N ARG A 425 -11.01 -10.60 -7.87
CA ARG A 425 -11.01 -11.25 -9.18
C ARG A 425 -12.16 -12.21 -9.31
N THR A 426 -12.68 -12.40 -10.52
CA THR A 426 -13.80 -13.32 -10.74
C THR A 426 -13.37 -14.77 -10.85
N SER A 427 -12.13 -15.02 -11.25
CA SER A 427 -11.47 -16.33 -11.22
C SER A 427 -9.94 -16.16 -11.21
N TRP A 428 -9.22 -17.28 -11.18
CA TRP A 428 -7.75 -17.29 -11.35
C TRP A 428 -7.29 -17.46 -12.79
N ASP A 429 -8.22 -17.48 -13.75
CA ASP A 429 -7.92 -17.62 -15.18
C ASP A 429 -7.37 -16.32 -15.79
N ALA A 430 -6.57 -16.45 -16.86
CA ALA A 430 -5.97 -15.30 -17.52
C ALA A 430 -7.00 -14.34 -18.15
N GLY A 431 -8.23 -14.79 -18.43
CA GLY A 431 -9.31 -13.96 -18.97
C GLY A 431 -10.24 -13.38 -17.91
N ALA A 432 -9.96 -13.59 -16.62
CA ALA A 432 -10.78 -13.12 -15.52
C ALA A 432 -10.92 -11.59 -15.51
N PHE A 433 -11.96 -11.12 -14.85
CA PHE A 433 -12.02 -9.73 -14.41
C PHE A 433 -11.23 -9.57 -13.12
N TRP A 434 -10.56 -8.44 -13.00
CA TRP A 434 -9.76 -8.06 -11.84
C TRP A 434 -9.98 -6.59 -11.52
N GLY A 435 -9.97 -6.26 -10.25
CA GLY A 435 -10.09 -4.89 -9.81
C GLY A 435 -9.47 -4.66 -8.45
N VAL A 436 -9.16 -3.41 -8.18
CA VAL A 436 -8.77 -2.93 -6.85
C VAL A 436 -9.68 -1.78 -6.48
N PHE A 437 -10.24 -1.85 -5.29
CA PHE A 437 -10.93 -0.73 -4.66
C PHE A 437 -10.09 -0.21 -3.51
N SER A 438 -9.72 1.07 -3.57
CA SER A 438 -8.87 1.72 -2.58
C SER A 438 -9.68 2.67 -1.70
N SER A 439 -9.52 2.55 -0.39
CA SER A 439 -10.09 3.49 0.58
C SER A 439 -9.03 3.90 1.61
N ALA A 440 -7.83 4.17 1.12
CA ALA A 440 -6.70 4.45 1.97
C ALA A 440 -6.90 5.75 2.78
N PRO A 441 -6.81 5.68 4.12
CA PRO A 441 -6.67 6.87 4.94
C PRO A 441 -5.26 7.43 4.77
N GLN A 442 -5.02 8.63 5.24
CA GLN A 442 -3.65 9.12 5.33
C GLN A 442 -2.82 8.24 6.28
N VAL A 443 -1.78 7.63 5.73
CA VAL A 443 -0.82 6.79 6.46
C VAL A 443 0.54 7.46 6.49
N VAL A 444 0.92 8.07 5.38
CA VAL A 444 2.17 8.82 5.21
C VAL A 444 1.87 10.16 4.57
N SER A 445 2.77 11.11 4.77
CA SER A 445 2.62 12.48 4.26
C SER A 445 3.32 12.70 2.92
N ASP A 446 3.95 11.68 2.35
CA ASP A 446 4.74 11.74 1.13
C ASP A 446 4.29 10.64 0.15
N HIS A 447 4.28 10.92 -1.15
CA HIS A 447 3.95 10.00 -2.25
C HIS A 447 2.57 9.32 -2.21
N GLN A 448 1.83 9.39 -1.11
CA GLN A 448 0.48 8.83 -1.01
C GLN A 448 -0.54 9.77 -1.65
N HIS A 449 -1.31 9.25 -2.62
CA HIS A 449 -2.32 10.03 -3.34
C HIS A 449 -3.63 10.17 -2.57
N PHE A 450 -4.34 11.29 -2.78
CA PHE A 450 -5.68 11.53 -2.22
C PHE A 450 -6.75 10.85 -3.05
N SER A 451 -6.71 9.52 -3.03
CA SER A 451 -7.47 8.67 -3.92
C SER A 451 -8.41 7.69 -3.19
N ALA A 452 -8.83 8.00 -1.95
CA ALA A 452 -9.83 7.17 -1.28
C ALA A 452 -11.11 7.11 -2.12
N SER A 453 -11.73 5.94 -2.19
CA SER A 453 -12.80 5.57 -3.12
C SER A 453 -12.37 5.36 -4.58
N ASN A 454 -11.09 5.40 -4.89
CA ASN A 454 -10.56 5.04 -6.20
C ASN A 454 -10.74 3.56 -6.50
N PHE A 455 -10.81 3.22 -7.78
CA PHE A 455 -10.73 1.84 -8.23
C PHE A 455 -10.13 1.74 -9.63
N VAL A 456 -9.59 0.57 -9.93
CA VAL A 456 -9.22 0.17 -11.29
C VAL A 456 -9.96 -1.11 -11.65
N PHE A 457 -10.16 -1.34 -12.96
CA PHE A 457 -10.92 -2.46 -13.46
C PHE A 457 -10.31 -2.97 -14.77
N THR A 458 -10.05 -4.28 -14.84
CA THR A 458 -9.33 -4.93 -15.95
C THR A 458 -10.04 -6.23 -16.34
N ARG A 459 -10.04 -6.57 -17.63
CA ARG A 459 -10.44 -7.86 -18.17
C ARG A 459 -9.22 -8.52 -18.81
N GLY A 460 -8.75 -9.60 -18.22
CA GLY A 460 -7.47 -10.19 -18.66
C GLY A 460 -6.33 -9.19 -18.64
N GLY A 461 -5.74 -8.90 -19.81
CA GLY A 461 -4.72 -7.87 -20.01
C GLY A 461 -5.26 -6.52 -20.50
N ASP A 462 -6.57 -6.40 -20.74
CA ASP A 462 -7.20 -5.16 -21.18
C ASP A 462 -7.58 -4.30 -19.97
N HIS A 463 -6.80 -3.26 -19.69
CA HIS A 463 -7.06 -2.33 -18.58
C HIS A 463 -8.17 -1.37 -18.98
N LEU A 464 -9.38 -1.58 -18.47
CA LEU A 464 -10.60 -0.88 -18.88
C LEU A 464 -10.75 0.48 -18.23
N ILE A 465 -10.74 0.49 -16.90
CA ILE A 465 -10.72 1.69 -16.05
C ILE A 465 -9.37 1.70 -15.33
N VAL A 466 -8.64 2.78 -15.50
CA VAL A 466 -7.26 2.91 -15.03
C VAL A 466 -7.12 4.13 -14.12
N ASP A 467 -6.09 4.15 -13.31
CA ASP A 467 -5.68 5.36 -12.60
C ASP A 467 -4.52 6.00 -13.38
N PRO A 468 -4.72 7.11 -14.04
CA PRO A 468 -3.68 7.78 -14.81
C PRO A 468 -2.86 8.78 -13.98
N SER A 469 -2.91 8.70 -12.65
CA SER A 469 -2.20 9.63 -11.77
C SER A 469 -0.69 9.50 -11.94
N PRO A 470 -0.01 10.46 -12.59
CA PRO A 470 1.44 10.40 -12.75
C PRO A 470 2.14 10.84 -11.47
N TYR A 471 3.46 10.67 -11.46
CA TYR A 471 4.33 11.13 -10.38
C TYR A 471 4.07 12.60 -10.01
N GLY A 472 3.91 12.87 -8.72
CA GLY A 472 3.77 14.21 -8.17
C GLY A 472 2.40 14.87 -8.37
N LEU A 473 1.41 14.17 -8.95
CA LEU A 473 0.04 14.63 -9.05
C LEU A 473 -0.87 13.88 -8.08
N VAL A 474 -0.78 14.21 -6.83
CA VAL A 474 -1.46 13.50 -5.73
C VAL A 474 -2.95 13.84 -5.57
N GLY A 475 -3.51 14.61 -6.48
CA GLY A 475 -4.88 15.10 -6.35
C GLY A 475 -5.96 14.10 -6.71
N THR A 476 -7.13 14.25 -6.10
CA THR A 476 -8.27 13.33 -6.26
C THR A 476 -8.81 13.25 -7.69
N LEU A 477 -8.77 14.33 -8.46
CA LEU A 477 -9.30 14.36 -9.83
C LEU A 477 -8.48 13.51 -10.82
N THR A 478 -7.25 13.15 -10.47
CA THR A 478 -6.40 12.29 -11.29
C THR A 478 -6.72 10.81 -11.13
N SER A 479 -7.59 10.43 -10.20
CA SER A 479 -8.04 9.08 -9.94
C SER A 479 -9.53 8.91 -10.25
N ASN A 480 -10.04 7.68 -10.15
CA ASN A 480 -11.47 7.39 -10.31
C ASN A 480 -12.27 7.62 -9.02
N ALA A 481 -11.75 8.39 -8.09
CA ALA A 481 -12.40 8.71 -6.84
C ALA A 481 -13.49 9.78 -7.01
N VAL A 482 -14.40 9.84 -6.04
CA VAL A 482 -15.41 10.90 -5.94
C VAL A 482 -14.82 12.08 -5.19
N THR A 483 -15.11 13.30 -5.64
CA THR A 483 -14.76 14.51 -4.91
C THR A 483 -15.90 15.53 -4.91
N ALA A 484 -15.75 16.58 -4.16
CA ALA A 484 -16.73 17.66 -4.10
C ALA A 484 -16.08 19.01 -4.35
N ASP A 485 -16.85 19.89 -5.03
CA ASP A 485 -16.51 21.28 -5.26
C ASP A 485 -15.20 21.60 -5.99
N SER A 486 -14.80 20.78 -6.91
CA SER A 486 -13.68 21.01 -7.84
C SER A 486 -12.31 21.34 -7.27
N ALA A 487 -12.21 21.41 -6.06
CA ALA A 487 -10.95 21.81 -5.57
C ALA A 487 -9.95 20.75 -5.69
N GLN A 488 -9.15 20.82 -6.48
CA GLN A 488 -8.21 20.14 -6.59
C GLN A 488 -7.13 20.46 -7.03
N VAL A 489 -6.11 20.40 -6.72
CA VAL A 489 -5.17 19.64 -6.69
C VAL A 489 -3.92 20.16 -6.27
N GLY A 490 -3.18 19.62 -5.49
CA GLY A 490 -1.90 20.00 -5.08
C GLY A 490 -0.84 19.30 -5.89
N GLY A 491 0.39 19.74 -5.90
CA GLY A 491 1.53 18.92 -6.22
C GLY A 491 1.83 17.95 -5.08
N GLU A 492 2.83 17.10 -5.27
CA GLU A 492 3.28 16.08 -4.33
C GLU A 492 3.36 16.54 -2.85
N TYR A 493 3.77 17.76 -2.63
CA TYR A 493 3.94 18.36 -1.30
C TYR A 493 2.93 19.46 -1.00
N ALA A 494 1.70 19.29 -1.41
CA ALA A 494 0.68 20.32 -1.15
C ALA A 494 0.48 20.51 0.35
N PRO A 495 0.51 21.75 0.85
CA PRO A 495 0.55 22.02 2.27
C PRO A 495 -0.80 21.75 2.97
N SER A 496 -0.70 21.34 4.21
CA SER A 496 -1.77 21.27 5.22
C SER A 496 -3.02 20.48 4.87
N GLN A 497 -2.83 19.19 4.77
CA GLN A 497 -3.92 18.29 4.52
C GLN A 497 -4.19 17.46 5.72
N THR A 498 -4.82 18.05 6.71
CA THR A 498 -5.07 17.40 7.98
C THR A 498 -6.34 16.54 7.98
N ASP A 499 -7.22 16.72 7.00
CA ASP A 499 -8.57 16.13 7.07
C ASP A 499 -8.77 14.88 6.20
N TRP A 500 -7.88 14.55 5.28
CA TRP A 500 -8.01 13.38 4.44
C TRP A 500 -7.69 12.04 5.15
N SER A 501 -7.06 12.11 6.31
CA SER A 501 -6.82 10.98 7.19
C SER A 501 -8.07 10.28 7.70
N THR A 502 -9.24 10.87 7.49
CA THR A 502 -10.52 10.34 7.97
C THR A 502 -11.22 9.42 6.97
N ALA A 503 -10.67 9.19 5.78
CA ALA A 503 -11.22 8.19 4.88
C ALA A 503 -11.26 6.81 5.54
N GLU A 504 -12.36 6.10 5.36
CA GLU A 504 -12.61 4.83 6.03
C GLU A 504 -13.22 3.82 5.06
N LEU A 505 -12.60 2.64 4.98
CA LEU A 505 -13.26 1.49 4.40
C LEU A 505 -14.25 0.93 5.43
N ARG A 506 -15.50 1.30 5.30
CA ARG A 506 -16.51 0.94 6.28
C ARG A 506 -16.90 -0.52 6.18
N TRP A 507 -17.09 -1.02 4.96
CA TRP A 507 -17.43 -2.41 4.71
C TRP A 507 -16.65 -2.98 3.53
N ALA A 508 -16.31 -4.26 3.63
CA ALA A 508 -15.73 -5.05 2.55
C ALA A 508 -16.18 -6.50 2.70
N ARG A 509 -16.79 -7.05 1.67
CA ARG A 509 -17.34 -8.41 1.67
C ARG A 509 -17.22 -9.04 0.28
N GLY A 510 -17.00 -10.33 0.24
CA GLY A 510 -16.89 -11.08 -1.00
C GLY A 510 -17.54 -12.46 -0.90
N THR A 511 -17.84 -13.04 -2.05
CA THR A 511 -18.38 -14.40 -2.18
C THR A 511 -17.43 -15.27 -2.96
N THR A 512 -17.55 -16.60 -2.80
CA THR A 512 -16.81 -17.58 -3.63
C THR A 512 -17.30 -17.60 -5.07
N SER A 513 -18.43 -16.96 -5.34
CA SER A 513 -19.01 -16.82 -6.67
C SER A 513 -18.60 -15.54 -7.40
N GLY A 514 -17.72 -14.73 -6.83
CA GLY A 514 -17.16 -13.56 -7.49
C GLY A 514 -18.00 -12.28 -7.38
N VAL A 515 -18.90 -12.19 -6.41
CA VAL A 515 -19.59 -10.94 -6.05
C VAL A 515 -18.80 -10.28 -4.92
N PHE A 516 -18.45 -9.01 -5.09
CA PHE A 516 -17.70 -8.24 -4.09
C PHE A 516 -18.38 -6.92 -3.85
N GLY A 517 -18.47 -6.52 -2.58
CA GLY A 517 -19.03 -5.23 -2.18
C GLY A 517 -18.13 -4.53 -1.17
N ALA A 518 -17.94 -3.24 -1.35
CA ALA A 518 -17.19 -2.39 -0.44
C ALA A 518 -17.84 -1.01 -0.33
N ARG A 519 -17.62 -0.32 0.78
CA ARG A 519 -17.99 1.07 0.97
C ARG A 519 -16.87 1.87 1.58
N SER A 520 -16.58 3.00 0.97
CA SER A 520 -15.66 4.03 1.47
C SER A 520 -16.44 5.23 1.95
N ASP A 521 -16.28 5.60 3.22
CA ASP A 521 -16.75 6.85 3.79
C ASP A 521 -15.60 7.85 3.84
N PHE A 522 -15.77 9.04 3.27
CA PHE A 522 -14.70 10.01 3.11
C PHE A 522 -15.13 11.46 3.37
N ALA A 523 -16.21 11.67 4.08
CA ALA A 523 -16.57 12.98 4.60
C ALA A 523 -15.39 13.53 5.41
N LYS A 524 -14.86 14.63 5.04
CA LYS A 524 -13.62 15.27 5.52
C LYS A 524 -12.33 14.90 4.76
N ALA A 525 -12.36 13.94 3.85
CA ALA A 525 -11.11 13.43 3.26
C ALA A 525 -10.69 14.14 1.97
N PHE A 526 -11.55 14.98 1.37
CA PHE A 526 -11.35 15.22 -0.02
C PHE A 526 -11.31 16.63 -0.47
N ASN A 527 -10.99 17.58 0.35
CA ASN A 527 -10.90 18.87 -0.27
C ASN A 527 -9.88 19.80 0.40
N PHE A 528 -8.83 20.08 -0.34
CA PHE A 528 -7.79 21.00 0.06
C PHE A 528 -8.29 22.39 0.43
N ASN A 529 -9.41 22.79 -0.12
CA ASN A 529 -9.98 24.12 0.04
C ASN A 529 -11.29 24.16 0.83
N MET A 530 -11.85 23.00 1.20
CA MET A 530 -13.11 22.93 1.93
C MET A 530 -12.87 22.60 3.40
N LYS A 531 -13.55 23.31 4.26
CA LYS A 531 -13.63 22.94 5.67
C LYS A 531 -14.47 21.69 5.81
N ALA A 532 -14.18 20.86 6.78
CA ALA A 532 -14.96 19.64 7.08
C ALA A 532 -16.45 19.89 7.25
N SER A 533 -16.85 21.10 7.69
CA SER A 533 -18.25 21.52 7.77
C SER A 533 -18.94 21.67 6.43
N ASP A 534 -18.19 21.77 5.34
CA ASP A 534 -18.75 22.01 4.01
C ASP A 534 -19.18 20.73 3.31
N ILE A 535 -18.69 19.57 3.77
CA ILE A 535 -19.08 18.25 3.31
C ILE A 535 -19.43 17.39 4.52
N PRO A 536 -20.67 17.49 5.02
CA PRO A 536 -21.11 16.72 6.19
C PRO A 536 -21.10 15.22 5.94
N TYR A 537 -21.18 14.81 4.67
CA TYR A 537 -21.32 13.43 4.29
C TYR A 537 -20.81 13.19 2.86
N ALA A 538 -20.01 12.16 2.69
CA ALA A 538 -19.61 11.65 1.39
C ALA A 538 -19.27 10.16 1.48
N HIS A 539 -19.76 9.36 0.53
CA HIS A 539 -19.36 7.97 0.38
C HIS A 539 -19.50 7.45 -1.05
N ARG A 540 -18.80 6.36 -1.31
CA ARG A 540 -18.98 5.47 -2.46
C ARG A 540 -19.25 4.07 -1.97
N GLU A 541 -20.32 3.46 -2.46
CA GLU A 541 -20.54 2.03 -2.48
C GLU A 541 -20.03 1.50 -3.82
N TRP A 542 -19.30 0.42 -3.79
CA TRP A 542 -18.68 -0.19 -4.94
C TRP A 542 -18.95 -1.69 -4.94
N VAL A 543 -19.46 -2.22 -6.05
CA VAL A 543 -19.75 -3.64 -6.21
C VAL A 543 -19.17 -4.11 -7.53
N MET A 544 -18.40 -5.19 -7.49
CA MET A 544 -17.95 -5.91 -8.69
C MET A 544 -18.70 -7.22 -8.81
N LEU A 545 -19.20 -7.51 -10.00
CA LEU A 545 -20.01 -8.66 -10.33
C LEU A 545 -19.22 -9.67 -11.18
N PRO A 546 -19.58 -10.97 -11.12
CA PRO A 546 -18.78 -12.03 -11.76
C PRO A 546 -18.77 -11.95 -13.29
N GLU A 547 -19.80 -11.39 -13.90
CA GLU A 547 -19.92 -11.26 -15.35
C GLU A 547 -19.15 -10.06 -15.91
N GLY A 548 -18.53 -9.25 -15.05
CA GLY A 548 -17.66 -8.15 -15.44
C GLY A 548 -18.32 -6.78 -15.41
N GLU A 549 -19.24 -6.58 -14.51
CA GLU A 549 -19.77 -5.27 -14.23
C GLU A 549 -19.24 -4.74 -12.90
N VAL A 550 -19.06 -3.43 -12.85
CA VAL A 550 -18.83 -2.66 -11.63
C VAL A 550 -20.00 -1.70 -11.45
N VAL A 551 -20.63 -1.74 -10.29
CA VAL A 551 -21.69 -0.77 -9.93
C VAL A 551 -21.17 0.15 -8.85
N THR A 552 -21.33 1.47 -9.05
CA THR A 552 -21.02 2.49 -8.03
C THR A 552 -22.29 3.24 -7.64
N ILE A 553 -22.43 3.52 -6.35
CA ILE A 553 -23.42 4.43 -5.80
C ILE A 553 -22.67 5.52 -5.06
N ASP A 554 -22.66 6.71 -5.61
CA ASP A 554 -21.92 7.86 -5.12
C ASP A 554 -22.86 8.86 -4.48
N ARG A 555 -22.58 9.29 -3.25
CA ARG A 555 -23.38 10.28 -2.52
C ARG A 555 -22.50 11.30 -1.85
N VAL A 556 -22.86 12.56 -2.04
CA VAL A 556 -22.23 13.68 -1.35
C VAL A 556 -23.30 14.65 -0.87
N GLN A 557 -23.27 14.95 0.40
CA GLN A 557 -23.99 16.06 0.95
C GLN A 557 -23.05 17.25 1.07
N THR A 558 -23.37 18.36 0.43
CA THR A 558 -22.64 19.60 0.53
C THR A 558 -23.39 20.63 1.38
N GLY A 559 -22.68 21.58 1.95
CA GLY A 559 -23.29 22.65 2.76
C GLY A 559 -24.14 23.63 1.96
N SER A 560 -24.14 23.56 0.62
CA SER A 560 -24.91 24.48 -0.23
C SER A 560 -25.20 23.86 -1.62
N SER A 561 -26.27 24.34 -2.24
CA SER A 561 -26.63 23.95 -3.62
C SER A 561 -25.69 24.47 -4.70
N SER A 562 -24.82 25.42 -4.40
CA SER A 562 -23.81 25.92 -5.33
C SER A 562 -22.57 25.03 -5.41
N LYS A 563 -22.44 24.06 -4.51
CA LYS A 563 -21.34 23.11 -4.49
C LYS A 563 -21.73 21.84 -5.22
N MET A 564 -20.77 21.18 -5.83
CA MET A 564 -21.00 20.04 -6.70
C MET A 564 -20.24 18.81 -6.24
N MET A 565 -20.82 17.65 -6.46
CA MET A 565 -20.10 16.37 -6.48
C MET A 565 -19.48 16.16 -7.87
N TYR A 566 -18.26 15.67 -7.91
CA TYR A 566 -17.56 15.31 -9.13
C TYR A 566 -17.30 13.79 -9.11
N VAL A 567 -17.72 13.14 -10.18
CA VAL A 567 -17.42 11.72 -10.45
C VAL A 567 -16.64 11.65 -11.75
N ASN A 568 -15.48 10.99 -11.72
CA ASN A 568 -14.64 10.80 -12.89
C ASN A 568 -14.33 9.32 -13.05
N PHE A 569 -14.37 8.84 -14.30
CA PHE A 569 -13.89 7.51 -14.66
C PHE A 569 -12.93 7.66 -15.84
N HIS A 570 -11.72 7.15 -15.69
CA HIS A 570 -10.66 7.23 -16.69
C HIS A 570 -10.62 5.93 -17.49
N ALA A 571 -11.27 5.96 -18.65
CA ALA A 571 -11.33 4.82 -19.56
C ALA A 571 -10.11 4.80 -20.48
N ASN A 572 -9.38 3.68 -20.57
CA ASN A 572 -8.20 3.52 -21.42
C ASN A 572 -8.56 3.31 -22.91
N THR A 573 -9.46 4.13 -23.41
CA THR A 573 -10.12 3.97 -24.72
C THR A 573 -9.47 4.76 -25.85
N LYS A 574 -8.44 5.53 -25.58
CA LYS A 574 -7.59 6.21 -26.58
C LYS A 574 -8.37 7.03 -27.62
N GLY A 575 -9.36 7.79 -27.17
CA GLY A 575 -10.18 8.65 -28.02
C GLY A 575 -11.39 7.94 -28.66
N THR A 576 -11.68 6.71 -28.27
CA THR A 576 -12.85 5.98 -28.81
C THR A 576 -14.11 6.07 -27.96
N LEU A 577 -14.02 6.56 -26.71
CA LEU A 577 -15.18 6.69 -25.82
C LEU A 577 -16.19 7.69 -26.38
N LYS A 578 -17.43 7.26 -26.54
CA LYS A 578 -18.53 8.09 -27.07
C LYS A 578 -19.85 7.71 -26.42
N MET A 579 -20.72 8.70 -26.25
CA MET A 579 -22.11 8.44 -25.85
C MET A 579 -22.86 7.71 -26.98
N SER A 580 -23.42 6.55 -26.68
CA SER A 580 -24.19 5.71 -27.60
C SER A 580 -25.26 4.95 -26.82
N GLY A 581 -26.52 5.06 -27.20
CA GLY A 581 -27.61 4.31 -26.58
C GLY A 581 -27.80 4.57 -25.08
N GLY A 582 -27.44 5.75 -24.60
CA GLY A 582 -27.53 6.09 -23.17
C GLY A 582 -26.31 5.71 -22.32
N ALA A 583 -25.30 5.05 -22.88
CA ALA A 583 -24.04 4.73 -22.24
C ALA A 583 -22.84 5.41 -22.94
N ALA A 584 -21.75 5.60 -22.23
CA ALA A 584 -20.47 5.93 -22.84
C ALA A 584 -19.74 4.63 -23.19
N VAL A 585 -19.51 4.38 -24.47
CA VAL A 585 -18.90 3.14 -24.95
C VAL A 585 -17.58 3.41 -25.67
N GLY A 586 -16.57 2.62 -25.36
CA GLY A 586 -15.24 2.72 -25.97
C GLY A 586 -14.53 1.36 -26.04
N THR A 587 -13.48 1.28 -26.84
CA THR A 587 -12.72 0.04 -27.06
C THR A 587 -11.37 0.07 -26.35
N VAL A 588 -10.99 -1.06 -25.76
CA VAL A 588 -9.70 -1.27 -25.09
C VAL A 588 -9.16 -2.63 -25.51
N GLY A 589 -8.14 -2.66 -26.38
CA GLY A 589 -7.59 -3.93 -26.88
C GLY A 589 -8.64 -4.80 -27.55
N GLY A 590 -8.81 -6.03 -27.07
CA GLY A 590 -9.85 -6.97 -27.51
C GLY A 590 -11.19 -6.82 -26.77
N SER A 591 -11.32 -5.83 -25.91
CA SER A 591 -12.46 -5.59 -25.06
C SER A 591 -13.16 -4.25 -25.35
N GLN A 592 -14.33 -4.07 -24.76
CA GLN A 592 -15.04 -2.80 -24.68
C GLN A 592 -15.30 -2.45 -23.24
N VAL A 593 -15.41 -1.16 -22.96
CA VAL A 593 -15.96 -0.62 -21.71
C VAL A 593 -17.23 0.17 -22.04
N ALA A 594 -18.29 -0.06 -21.25
CA ALA A 594 -19.52 0.72 -21.34
C ALA A 594 -19.87 1.30 -19.96
N ILE A 595 -20.00 2.62 -19.87
CA ILE A 595 -20.32 3.33 -18.63
C ILE A 595 -21.76 3.82 -18.73
N HIS A 596 -22.65 3.25 -17.93
CA HIS A 596 -24.08 3.54 -17.91
C HIS A 596 -24.42 4.47 -16.75
N PRO A 597 -24.81 5.72 -16.99
CA PRO A 597 -25.46 6.52 -15.95
C PRO A 597 -26.88 5.98 -15.73
N ILE A 598 -27.15 5.47 -14.53
CA ILE A 598 -28.44 4.85 -14.19
C ILE A 598 -29.34 5.84 -13.49
N LEU A 599 -28.76 6.57 -12.55
CA LEU A 599 -29.48 7.55 -11.77
C LEU A 599 -28.56 8.72 -11.47
N LEU A 600 -29.06 9.92 -11.74
CA LEU A 600 -28.37 11.17 -11.45
C LEU A 600 -29.35 12.14 -10.81
N SER A 601 -29.01 12.68 -9.66
CA SER A 601 -29.83 13.75 -9.03
C SER A 601 -29.66 15.11 -9.73
N GLY A 602 -29.01 15.13 -10.87
CA GLY A 602 -28.77 16.30 -11.73
C GLY A 602 -27.48 16.12 -12.53
N GLY A 603 -27.19 17.09 -13.37
CA GLY A 603 -25.99 17.06 -14.19
C GLY A 603 -26.12 16.22 -15.47
N THR A 604 -25.17 16.36 -16.34
CA THR A 604 -25.07 15.62 -17.60
C THR A 604 -23.65 15.11 -17.75
N PRO A 605 -23.45 13.83 -18.06
CA PRO A 605 -22.12 13.29 -18.32
C PRO A 605 -21.46 14.00 -19.50
N ALA A 606 -20.17 14.25 -19.37
CA ALA A 606 -19.32 14.79 -20.43
C ALA A 606 -18.12 13.88 -20.65
N ILE A 607 -17.80 13.65 -21.90
CA ILE A 607 -16.57 12.93 -22.27
C ILE A 607 -15.56 13.95 -22.71
N THR A 608 -14.39 13.96 -22.07
CA THR A 608 -13.25 14.77 -22.45
C THR A 608 -12.10 13.86 -22.83
N GLN A 609 -11.50 14.13 -23.98
CA GLN A 609 -10.29 13.44 -24.38
C GLN A 609 -9.10 14.23 -23.87
N PRO A 610 -8.06 13.57 -23.36
CA PRO A 610 -6.87 14.26 -22.96
C PRO A 610 -6.22 14.88 -24.20
N SER A 611 -5.93 16.15 -24.16
CA SER A 611 -5.04 16.78 -25.14
C SER A 611 -3.58 16.46 -24.77
N VAL A 612 -2.73 16.33 -25.80
CA VAL A 612 -1.29 16.14 -25.61
C VAL A 612 -0.72 17.35 -24.86
N GLY A 613 -0.24 17.17 -23.63
CA GLY A 613 0.31 18.25 -22.82
C GLY A 613 1.20 17.77 -21.68
N ASP A 614 1.86 18.69 -21.04
CA ASP A 614 2.73 18.43 -19.90
C ASP A 614 1.91 18.22 -18.62
N CYS A 615 2.07 17.07 -18.01
CA CYS A 615 1.46 16.72 -16.73
C CYS A 615 2.15 17.35 -15.52
N SER A 616 3.20 18.12 -15.73
CA SER A 616 4.02 18.69 -14.66
C SER A 616 3.32 19.78 -13.83
N SER A 617 2.12 20.19 -14.22
CA SER A 617 1.36 21.18 -13.46
C SER A 617 -0.09 20.75 -13.23
N ALA A 618 -0.57 21.03 -12.04
CA ALA A 618 -1.96 20.77 -11.66
C ALA A 618 -2.99 21.45 -12.57
N SER A 619 -2.64 22.54 -13.21
CA SER A 619 -3.49 23.27 -14.14
C SER A 619 -3.64 22.58 -15.50
N SER A 620 -2.75 21.65 -15.84
CA SER A 620 -2.73 20.94 -17.13
C SER A 620 -3.22 19.50 -17.04
N TRP A 621 -3.80 19.10 -15.92
CA TRP A 621 -4.19 17.73 -15.73
C TRP A 621 -5.12 17.16 -16.81
N GLY A 622 -6.08 17.93 -17.30
CA GLY A 622 -6.95 17.52 -18.42
C GLY A 622 -6.24 17.31 -19.75
N SER A 623 -4.96 17.63 -19.84
CA SER A 623 -4.11 17.51 -21.02
C SER A 623 -2.90 16.59 -20.82
N CYS A 624 -2.91 15.78 -19.78
CA CYS A 624 -1.82 14.90 -19.42
C CYS A 624 -1.69 13.72 -20.41
N THR A 625 -0.65 13.71 -21.19
CA THR A 625 -0.41 12.66 -22.19
C THR A 625 0.99 12.03 -22.08
N GLN A 626 1.77 12.41 -21.10
CA GLN A 626 3.08 11.79 -20.88
C GLN A 626 2.98 10.47 -20.13
N GLY A 627 1.77 10.12 -19.67
CA GLY A 627 1.50 8.88 -19.02
C GLY A 627 1.45 7.70 -19.99
N ARG A 628 1.51 6.51 -19.44
CA ARG A 628 1.38 5.24 -20.15
C ARG A 628 -0.01 5.07 -20.77
N PHE A 629 -1.04 5.58 -20.12
CA PHE A 629 -2.42 5.46 -20.55
C PHE A 629 -2.89 6.70 -21.30
N ALA A 630 -3.44 6.48 -22.47
CA ALA A 630 -4.18 7.50 -23.21
C ALA A 630 -5.67 7.36 -22.87
N VAL A 631 -6.09 8.06 -21.82
CA VAL A 631 -7.43 7.92 -21.26
C VAL A 631 -8.43 8.91 -21.87
N ASP A 632 -9.67 8.47 -22.00
CA ASP A 632 -10.83 9.33 -22.16
C ASP A 632 -11.49 9.47 -20.80
N ASN A 633 -11.75 10.68 -20.37
CA ASN A 633 -12.38 10.93 -19.08
C ASN A 633 -13.90 11.05 -19.25
N TYR A 634 -14.65 10.14 -18.61
CA TYR A 634 -16.06 10.31 -18.34
C TYR A 634 -16.21 11.13 -17.07
N GLY A 635 -16.61 12.38 -17.21
CA GLY A 635 -16.77 13.32 -16.09
C GLY A 635 -18.24 13.66 -15.86
N LEU A 636 -18.65 13.72 -14.60
CA LEU A 636 -19.99 14.12 -14.17
C LEU A 636 -19.88 15.13 -13.04
N LYS A 637 -20.67 16.21 -13.14
CA LYS A 637 -20.86 17.21 -12.09
C LYS A 637 -22.30 17.19 -11.64
N VAL A 638 -22.55 16.87 -10.38
CA VAL A 638 -23.86 16.78 -9.79
C VAL A 638 -24.04 17.89 -8.75
N PRO A 639 -25.04 18.77 -8.89
CA PRO A 639 -25.23 19.87 -7.94
C PRO A 639 -25.71 19.38 -6.57
N GLY A 640 -25.22 20.05 -5.52
CA GLY A 640 -25.68 19.83 -4.16
C GLY A 640 -27.09 20.41 -3.91
N PRO A 641 -27.58 20.46 -2.65
CA PRO A 641 -26.87 20.00 -1.44
C PRO A 641 -26.79 18.48 -1.28
N TYR A 642 -27.62 17.70 -1.99
CA TYR A 642 -27.66 16.24 -1.95
C TYR A 642 -27.40 15.71 -3.35
N ALA A 643 -26.17 15.35 -3.61
CA ALA A 643 -25.76 14.81 -4.88
C ALA A 643 -25.72 13.27 -4.82
N VAL A 644 -26.37 12.62 -5.79
CA VAL A 644 -26.40 11.18 -5.95
C VAL A 644 -26.10 10.83 -7.40
N ALA A 645 -25.24 9.84 -7.62
CA ALA A 645 -24.97 9.28 -8.93
C ALA A 645 -24.83 7.75 -8.81
N ILE A 646 -25.51 7.03 -9.69
CA ILE A 646 -25.38 5.58 -9.80
C ILE A 646 -24.92 5.25 -11.21
N HIS A 647 -23.84 4.47 -11.29
CA HIS A 647 -23.30 3.99 -12.56
C HIS A 647 -23.15 2.48 -12.54
N ALA A 648 -23.35 1.85 -13.69
CA ALA A 648 -22.81 0.53 -13.98
C ALA A 648 -21.76 0.66 -15.08
N ILE A 649 -20.65 -0.03 -14.89
CA ILE A 649 -19.51 -0.05 -15.81
C ILE A 649 -19.31 -1.49 -16.26
N ASP A 650 -19.56 -1.75 -17.54
CA ASP A 650 -19.41 -3.08 -18.11
C ASP A 650 -18.00 -3.26 -18.71
N GLY A 651 -17.37 -4.38 -18.42
CA GLY A 651 -16.25 -4.91 -19.18
C GLY A 651 -16.73 -6.01 -20.13
N LEU A 652 -16.55 -5.83 -21.42
CA LEU A 652 -17.13 -6.67 -22.46
C LEU A 652 -16.04 -7.26 -23.39
N ALA A 653 -16.34 -8.40 -23.98
CA ALA A 653 -15.64 -8.75 -25.21
C ALA A 653 -16.08 -7.81 -26.35
N ALA A 654 -15.21 -7.59 -27.33
CA ALA A 654 -15.49 -6.63 -28.42
C ALA A 654 -16.77 -6.90 -29.23
N SER A 655 -17.26 -8.15 -29.21
CA SER A 655 -18.50 -8.56 -29.88
C SER A 655 -19.71 -8.73 -28.93
N GLU A 656 -19.52 -8.47 -27.66
CA GLU A 656 -20.57 -8.67 -26.65
C GLU A 656 -21.43 -7.40 -26.50
N ALA A 657 -22.73 -7.57 -26.38
CA ALA A 657 -23.62 -6.46 -26.13
C ALA A 657 -23.55 -6.03 -24.66
N PRO A 658 -23.63 -4.72 -24.36
CA PRO A 658 -23.70 -4.22 -22.99
C PRO A 658 -24.85 -4.85 -22.20
N ALA A 659 -24.69 -4.93 -20.87
CA ALA A 659 -25.75 -5.36 -19.98
C ALA A 659 -26.98 -4.45 -20.11
N THR A 660 -28.16 -4.99 -19.90
CA THR A 660 -29.34 -4.19 -19.66
C THR A 660 -29.30 -3.70 -18.22
N VAL A 661 -29.27 -2.39 -18.05
CA VAL A 661 -29.23 -1.76 -16.73
C VAL A 661 -30.44 -0.86 -16.52
N GLY A 662 -30.89 -0.76 -15.28
CA GLY A 662 -32.01 0.12 -14.92
C GLY A 662 -31.90 0.56 -13.46
N SER A 663 -32.55 1.67 -13.14
CA SER A 663 -32.73 2.04 -11.72
C SER A 663 -33.69 1.02 -11.07
N LEU A 664 -33.52 0.77 -9.79
CA LEU A 664 -34.51 0.04 -9.02
C LEU A 664 -35.82 0.76 -9.13
N ASN A 665 -36.84 -0.02 -9.47
CA ASN A 665 -38.19 0.49 -9.62
C ASN A 665 -38.77 0.71 -8.22
N ASP A 666 -38.47 1.84 -7.65
CA ASP A 666 -39.13 2.38 -6.47
C ASP A 666 -40.06 3.47 -6.95
N ASP A 667 -41.36 3.19 -6.92
CA ASP A 667 -42.43 4.13 -7.34
C ASP A 667 -42.39 5.44 -6.51
N ASN A 668 -41.65 5.45 -5.43
CA ASN A 668 -41.43 6.58 -4.53
C ASN A 668 -40.04 7.18 -4.60
N TYR A 669 -39.25 6.82 -5.59
CA TYR A 669 -37.87 7.35 -5.69
C TYR A 669 -37.89 8.88 -5.83
N ASP A 670 -37.24 9.52 -4.90
CA ASP A 670 -36.97 10.95 -4.94
C ASP A 670 -35.42 11.17 -4.99
N PRO A 671 -34.92 11.88 -6.00
CA PRO A 671 -33.47 12.17 -6.09
C PRO A 671 -32.95 12.97 -4.89
N ALA A 672 -33.79 13.68 -4.16
CA ALA A 672 -33.40 14.29 -2.89
C ALA A 672 -33.59 13.27 -1.76
N PRO A 673 -32.54 12.84 -1.03
CA PRO A 673 -32.68 11.93 0.09
C PRO A 673 -33.62 12.56 1.14
N LYS A 674 -34.82 12.00 1.26
CA LYS A 674 -35.78 12.40 2.30
C LYS A 674 -35.71 11.43 3.46
N GLN A 675 -35.97 11.92 4.66
CA GLN A 675 -36.23 11.03 5.78
C GLN A 675 -37.41 10.12 5.41
N ASN A 676 -37.17 8.83 5.47
CA ASN A 676 -38.13 7.78 5.06
C ASN A 676 -38.32 7.60 3.55
N ALA A 677 -37.40 8.09 2.73
CA ALA A 677 -37.38 7.72 1.31
C ALA A 677 -36.87 6.28 1.17
N GLY A 678 -37.40 5.55 0.21
CA GLY A 678 -37.15 4.12 0.05
C GLY A 678 -35.71 3.72 -0.31
N VAL A 679 -35.55 3.09 -1.44
CA VAL A 679 -34.29 2.48 -1.88
C VAL A 679 -33.80 3.16 -3.15
N ILE A 680 -32.53 3.36 -3.27
CA ILE A 680 -31.85 3.66 -4.53
C ILE A 680 -31.02 2.45 -4.94
N GLY A 681 -30.79 2.29 -6.24
CA GLY A 681 -29.94 1.20 -6.70
C GLY A 681 -30.04 0.95 -8.19
N ALA A 682 -29.32 -0.07 -8.60
CA ALA A 682 -29.24 -0.55 -9.96
C ALA A 682 -29.66 -2.01 -10.07
N ALA A 683 -30.34 -2.33 -11.15
CA ALA A 683 -30.53 -3.69 -11.61
C ALA A 683 -29.69 -3.92 -12.86
N VAL A 684 -28.95 -5.02 -12.90
CA VAL A 684 -28.05 -5.39 -13.99
C VAL A 684 -28.42 -6.78 -14.47
N TYR A 685 -28.73 -6.91 -15.77
CA TYR A 685 -29.05 -8.20 -16.36
C TYR A 685 -28.41 -8.38 -17.73
N ARG A 686 -27.97 -9.59 -17.97
CA ARG A 686 -27.59 -10.07 -19.28
C ARG A 686 -28.46 -11.26 -19.67
N ALA A 687 -28.91 -11.27 -20.93
CA ALA A 687 -29.62 -12.43 -21.48
C ALA A 687 -28.81 -13.70 -21.22
N SER A 688 -29.47 -14.72 -20.68
CA SER A 688 -28.87 -16.02 -20.32
C SER A 688 -27.88 -16.04 -19.15
N LYS A 689 -27.71 -14.93 -18.44
CA LYS A 689 -26.84 -14.86 -17.23
C LYS A 689 -27.66 -14.48 -15.98
N GLN A 690 -27.00 -14.60 -14.82
CA GLN A 690 -27.58 -14.21 -13.54
C GLN A 690 -27.94 -12.72 -13.53
N SER A 691 -29.09 -12.39 -12.97
CA SER A 691 -29.46 -11.00 -12.70
C SER A 691 -28.92 -10.55 -11.34
N TYR A 692 -28.55 -9.27 -11.26
CA TYR A 692 -28.01 -8.67 -10.04
C TYR A 692 -28.77 -7.41 -9.67
N VAL A 693 -28.89 -7.17 -8.38
CA VAL A 693 -29.43 -5.94 -7.81
C VAL A 693 -28.43 -5.40 -6.81
N VAL A 694 -27.99 -4.18 -7.02
CA VAL A 694 -27.18 -3.42 -6.08
C VAL A 694 -28.04 -2.29 -5.54
N ALA A 695 -28.34 -2.33 -4.26
CA ALA A 695 -29.25 -1.39 -3.60
C ALA A 695 -28.59 -0.75 -2.39
N SER A 696 -29.08 0.42 -2.05
CA SER A 696 -28.75 1.11 -0.81
C SER A 696 -29.96 1.87 -0.28
N SER A 697 -30.02 2.13 1.01
CA SER A 697 -31.05 3.03 1.55
C SER A 697 -30.98 4.38 0.84
N ALA A 698 -32.10 4.93 0.41
CA ALA A 698 -32.11 6.28 -0.16
C ALA A 698 -31.69 7.35 0.85
N GLN A 699 -31.72 7.01 2.12
CA GLN A 699 -31.32 7.87 3.23
C GLN A 699 -30.04 7.35 3.89
N GLN A 700 -29.14 8.27 4.18
CA GLN A 700 -27.95 7.95 4.93
C GLN A 700 -28.26 7.57 6.38
N GLY A 701 -27.64 6.48 6.86
CA GLY A 701 -27.61 6.14 8.27
C GLY A 701 -28.97 5.86 8.89
N ALA A 702 -29.92 5.46 8.10
CA ALA A 702 -31.26 5.12 8.55
C ALA A 702 -31.32 3.72 9.19
N SER A 703 -30.57 3.52 10.26
CA SER A 703 -30.81 2.39 11.14
C SER A 703 -32.25 2.45 11.62
N GLY A 704 -33.09 1.53 11.16
CA GLY A 704 -34.49 1.42 11.54
C GLY A 704 -35.52 1.79 10.46
N SER A 705 -35.11 2.27 9.30
CA SER A 705 -36.01 2.51 8.19
C SER A 705 -36.27 1.21 7.40
N THR A 706 -37.53 0.97 7.04
CA THR A 706 -37.88 -0.13 6.16
C THR A 706 -37.45 0.18 4.72
N MET A 707 -36.77 -0.76 4.06
CA MET A 707 -36.46 -0.69 2.63
C MET A 707 -37.47 -1.58 1.87
N THR A 708 -38.07 -1.07 0.83
CA THR A 708 -39.01 -1.84 -0.01
C THR A 708 -38.72 -1.57 -1.48
N TYR A 709 -38.58 -2.64 -2.28
CA TYR A 709 -38.38 -2.49 -3.72
C TYR A 709 -38.86 -3.72 -4.50
N GLY A 710 -39.26 -3.50 -5.74
CA GLY A 710 -39.61 -4.56 -6.67
C GLY A 710 -38.40 -5.20 -7.28
N VAL A 711 -38.38 -6.53 -7.33
CA VAL A 711 -37.31 -7.28 -7.99
C VAL A 711 -37.52 -7.19 -9.51
N PRO A 712 -36.54 -6.71 -10.27
CA PRO A 712 -36.65 -6.66 -11.73
C PRO A 712 -36.54 -8.06 -12.33
N GLY A 713 -37.38 -8.35 -13.31
CA GLY A 713 -37.31 -9.60 -14.09
C GLY A 713 -37.93 -10.81 -13.44
N SER A 714 -37.87 -11.94 -14.14
CA SER A 714 -38.48 -13.23 -13.77
C SER A 714 -37.46 -14.34 -13.47
N SER A 715 -36.20 -14.03 -13.47
CA SER A 715 -35.07 -14.99 -13.22
C SER A 715 -34.56 -14.84 -11.78
N PRO A 716 -33.95 -15.89 -11.24
CA PRO A 716 -33.25 -15.76 -9.98
C PRO A 716 -32.27 -14.58 -10.03
N SER A 717 -32.26 -13.76 -8.97
CA SER A 717 -31.41 -12.59 -8.87
C SER A 717 -30.58 -12.63 -7.58
N ARG A 718 -29.37 -12.09 -7.63
CA ARG A 718 -28.51 -11.86 -6.46
C ARG A 718 -28.57 -10.40 -6.07
N HIS A 719 -28.61 -10.16 -4.77
CA HIS A 719 -28.77 -8.85 -4.19
C HIS A 719 -27.60 -8.51 -3.30
N VAL A 720 -27.09 -7.28 -3.46
CA VAL A 720 -26.10 -6.65 -2.58
C VAL A 720 -26.73 -5.37 -2.06
N VAL A 721 -26.99 -5.30 -0.77
CA VAL A 721 -27.75 -4.18 -0.18
C VAL A 721 -26.92 -3.53 0.91
N PHE A 722 -26.67 -2.23 0.74
CA PHE A 722 -25.96 -1.39 1.69
C PHE A 722 -26.95 -0.60 2.56
N ASP A 723 -26.51 -0.21 3.75
CA ASP A 723 -27.33 0.49 4.73
C ASP A 723 -28.67 -0.22 5.02
N ALA A 724 -28.66 -1.54 5.01
CA ALA A 724 -29.84 -2.31 5.35
C ALA A 724 -30.25 -2.06 6.81
N PRO A 725 -31.58 -1.94 7.09
CA PRO A 725 -32.03 -1.85 8.48
C PRO A 725 -31.63 -3.08 9.25
N GLU A 726 -30.91 -2.92 10.34
CA GLU A 726 -30.43 -4.03 11.19
C GLU A 726 -30.92 -3.92 12.64
N ASP A 727 -31.05 -5.06 13.31
CA ASP A 727 -31.34 -5.11 14.74
C ASP A 727 -30.05 -4.88 15.58
N GLY A 728 -30.20 -4.88 16.90
CA GLY A 728 -29.05 -4.71 17.79
C GLY A 728 -27.98 -5.80 17.71
N SER A 729 -28.21 -6.88 16.93
CA SER A 729 -27.25 -7.95 16.65
C SER A 729 -26.66 -7.89 15.23
N GLY A 730 -26.93 -6.84 14.47
CA GLY A 730 -26.44 -6.66 13.10
C GLY A 730 -27.15 -7.55 12.09
N LYS A 731 -28.45 -7.82 12.26
CA LYS A 731 -29.23 -8.68 11.38
C LYS A 731 -30.40 -7.93 10.76
N SER A 732 -30.69 -8.28 9.52
CA SER A 732 -31.81 -7.78 8.75
C SER A 732 -32.76 -8.91 8.40
N MET A 733 -34.06 -8.66 8.54
CA MET A 733 -35.11 -9.57 8.08
C MET A 733 -35.50 -9.17 6.66
N VAL A 734 -35.34 -10.09 5.71
CA VAL A 734 -35.77 -9.91 4.31
C VAL A 734 -36.99 -10.78 4.08
N THR A 735 -38.10 -10.13 3.69
CA THR A 735 -39.34 -10.80 3.32
C THR A 735 -39.68 -10.52 1.87
N ALA A 736 -40.29 -11.47 1.19
CA ALA A 736 -40.71 -11.35 -0.19
C ALA A 736 -42.21 -11.64 -0.32
N ALA A 737 -42.91 -10.82 -1.13
CA ALA A 737 -44.32 -11.01 -1.45
C ALA A 737 -44.57 -10.72 -2.93
N VAL A 738 -45.53 -11.35 -3.53
CA VAL A 738 -45.98 -11.02 -4.88
C VAL A 738 -47.00 -9.91 -4.80
N SER A 739 -46.76 -8.79 -5.46
CA SER A 739 -47.64 -7.64 -5.56
C SER A 739 -47.70 -7.17 -7.02
N GLY A 740 -48.87 -7.06 -7.58
CA GLY A 740 -49.05 -6.65 -8.97
C GLY A 740 -48.35 -7.56 -9.99
N GLY A 741 -48.19 -8.86 -9.68
CA GLY A 741 -47.45 -9.81 -10.54
C GLY A 741 -45.94 -9.71 -10.47
N ARG A 742 -45.40 -8.95 -9.53
CA ARG A 742 -43.96 -8.74 -9.31
C ARG A 742 -43.58 -9.21 -7.91
N CYS A 743 -42.35 -9.67 -7.77
CA CYS A 743 -41.75 -9.92 -6.48
C CYS A 743 -41.39 -8.57 -5.84
N VAL A 744 -41.84 -8.31 -4.63
CA VAL A 744 -41.53 -7.12 -3.83
C VAL A 744 -40.86 -7.57 -2.57
N LEU A 745 -39.69 -7.02 -2.32
CA LEU A 745 -38.91 -7.27 -1.11
C LEU A 745 -39.17 -6.18 -0.08
N THR A 746 -39.19 -6.60 1.16
CA THR A 746 -39.21 -5.68 2.30
C THR A 746 -38.10 -6.10 3.25
N ILE A 747 -37.20 -5.17 3.56
CA ILE A 747 -36.06 -5.35 4.47
C ILE A 747 -36.34 -4.52 5.71
N THR A 748 -36.29 -5.15 6.86
CA THR A 748 -36.47 -4.52 8.17
C THR A 748 -35.42 -4.98 9.15
N ALA A 749 -35.21 -4.25 10.23
CA ALA A 749 -34.43 -4.75 11.35
C ALA A 749 -35.07 -6.01 11.94
N GLY A 750 -34.31 -7.06 12.19
CA GLY A 750 -34.83 -8.27 12.79
C GLY A 750 -33.96 -9.49 12.58
N ALA A 751 -34.33 -10.58 13.24
CA ALA A 751 -33.58 -11.82 13.19
C ALA A 751 -33.66 -12.43 11.76
N GLY A 752 -32.57 -12.36 11.02
CA GLY A 752 -32.48 -12.85 9.65
C GLY A 752 -31.04 -12.94 9.19
N ILE A 753 -30.76 -12.38 8.01
CA ILE A 753 -29.43 -12.42 7.37
C ILE A 753 -28.50 -11.41 8.05
N ALA A 754 -27.28 -11.83 8.34
CA ALA A 754 -26.26 -11.01 8.97
C ALA A 754 -25.23 -10.47 7.97
N GLY A 755 -24.65 -9.33 8.31
CA GLY A 755 -23.47 -8.76 7.62
C GLY A 755 -23.82 -7.63 6.68
N GLU A 756 -22.82 -6.77 6.46
CA GLU A 756 -22.95 -5.57 5.65
C GLU A 756 -21.79 -5.53 4.62
N PRO A 757 -22.05 -5.32 3.31
CA PRO A 757 -23.39 -5.29 2.71
C PRO A 757 -24.14 -6.61 2.89
N LEU A 758 -25.47 -6.51 2.95
CA LEU A 758 -26.33 -7.67 3.01
C LEU A 758 -26.30 -8.40 1.67
N MET A 759 -26.05 -9.71 1.65
CA MET A 759 -25.97 -10.51 0.42
C MET A 759 -26.95 -11.68 0.47
N PHE A 760 -27.84 -11.77 -0.51
CA PHE A 760 -28.86 -12.81 -0.60
C PHE A 760 -29.29 -13.06 -2.04
N THR A 761 -30.00 -14.14 -2.25
CA THR A 761 -30.60 -14.49 -3.55
C THR A 761 -32.14 -14.47 -3.46
N VAL A 762 -32.76 -14.09 -4.56
CA VAL A 762 -34.23 -14.08 -4.72
C VAL A 762 -34.57 -14.97 -5.90
N ASP A 763 -35.43 -15.94 -5.65
CA ASP A 763 -36.08 -16.72 -6.71
C ASP A 763 -37.50 -16.20 -6.91
N SER A 764 -37.76 -15.67 -8.11
CA SER A 764 -39.04 -15.11 -8.53
C SER A 764 -39.73 -16.07 -9.52
N ALA A 765 -40.03 -17.29 -9.13
CA ALA A 765 -40.77 -18.24 -9.94
C ALA A 765 -42.24 -17.74 -10.13
N ALA A 766 -42.90 -18.21 -11.19
CA ALA A 766 -44.18 -17.71 -11.62
C ALA A 766 -45.30 -17.72 -10.55
N ASN A 767 -45.12 -18.40 -9.44
CA ASN A 767 -46.13 -18.56 -8.37
C ASN A 767 -45.64 -18.18 -6.97
N GLY A 768 -44.49 -17.50 -6.85
CA GLY A 768 -43.98 -17.10 -5.52
C GLY A 768 -42.62 -16.43 -5.57
N CYS A 769 -42.30 -15.73 -4.50
CA CYS A 769 -41.01 -15.16 -4.25
C CYS A 769 -40.39 -15.83 -3.03
N THR A 770 -39.16 -16.30 -3.14
CA THR A 770 -38.41 -16.83 -2.01
C THR A 770 -37.10 -16.12 -1.88
N VAL A 771 -36.67 -15.88 -0.64
CA VAL A 771 -35.38 -15.29 -0.29
C VAL A 771 -34.52 -16.32 0.40
N SER A 772 -33.28 -16.40 0.01
CA SER A 772 -32.27 -17.24 0.69
C SER A 772 -30.98 -16.44 0.90
N GLU A 773 -30.34 -16.60 2.04
CA GLU A 773 -29.01 -16.05 2.30
C GLU A 773 -28.00 -16.54 1.27
N ASP A 774 -27.10 -15.67 0.79
CA ASP A 774 -26.00 -16.10 -0.07
C ASP A 774 -24.94 -16.83 0.77
N THR A 775 -25.03 -18.15 0.80
CA THR A 775 -24.11 -19.01 1.54
C THR A 775 -22.70 -19.06 0.92
N SER A 776 -22.49 -18.44 -0.23
CA SER A 776 -21.19 -18.37 -0.88
C SER A 776 -20.28 -17.25 -0.33
N VAL A 777 -20.74 -16.51 0.68
CA VAL A 777 -19.90 -15.52 1.35
C VAL A 777 -18.64 -16.17 1.92
N ALA A 778 -17.48 -15.63 1.56
CA ALA A 778 -16.18 -16.16 1.90
C ALA A 778 -15.33 -15.17 2.68
N THR A 779 -14.48 -15.68 3.54
CA THR A 779 -13.39 -14.88 4.12
C THR A 779 -12.40 -14.50 3.02
N GLY A 780 -11.85 -13.29 3.09
CA GLY A 780 -10.76 -12.86 2.20
C GLY A 780 -9.50 -13.73 2.37
N GLY A 781 -8.60 -13.66 1.40
CA GLY A 781 -7.32 -14.37 1.47
C GLY A 781 -6.56 -14.03 2.75
N VAL A 782 -5.97 -15.04 3.38
CA VAL A 782 -5.21 -14.91 4.63
C VAL A 782 -3.75 -15.26 4.36
N PRO A 783 -2.77 -14.50 4.87
CA PRO A 783 -1.35 -14.86 4.80
C PRO A 783 -1.09 -16.18 5.55
N PRO A 784 -0.12 -16.98 5.09
CA PRO A 784 0.33 -18.16 5.84
C PRO A 784 1.01 -17.73 7.14
N GLY A 785 0.76 -18.46 8.22
CA GLY A 785 1.33 -18.16 9.54
C GLY A 785 0.49 -17.20 10.39
N GLY A 786 -0.47 -16.53 9.83
CA GLY A 786 -1.40 -15.68 10.56
C GLY A 786 -2.40 -16.48 11.39
N GLY A 787 -1.93 -17.22 12.35
CA GLY A 787 -2.73 -17.75 13.45
C GLY A 787 -3.20 -16.60 14.32
N VAL A 788 -4.04 -15.73 13.79
CA VAL A 788 -4.86 -14.86 14.62
C VAL A 788 -5.81 -15.80 15.32
N SER A 789 -5.51 -16.17 16.57
CA SER A 789 -6.48 -16.72 17.52
C SER A 789 -7.52 -15.65 17.82
N GLY A 790 -8.23 -15.24 16.80
CA GLY A 790 -9.43 -14.46 16.84
C GLY A 790 -10.47 -15.31 16.15
N THR A 791 -11.40 -15.83 16.91
CA THR A 791 -12.57 -16.55 16.45
C THR A 791 -13.09 -15.90 15.17
N GLY A 792 -12.98 -16.64 14.05
CA GLY A 792 -13.42 -16.21 12.74
C GLY A 792 -14.91 -15.91 12.72
N GLY A 793 -15.25 -14.65 12.82
CA GLY A 793 -16.46 -14.08 12.30
C GLY A 793 -16.04 -13.23 11.12
N GLY A 794 -16.77 -13.29 10.02
CA GLY A 794 -16.63 -12.36 8.91
C GLY A 794 -16.46 -10.97 9.51
N GLY A 795 -15.31 -10.33 9.22
CA GLY A 795 -14.93 -9.12 9.94
C GLY A 795 -15.91 -8.00 9.71
N GLN A 796 -16.89 -7.94 10.57
CA GLN A 796 -17.65 -6.74 10.83
C GLN A 796 -16.68 -5.73 11.46
N VAL A 797 -16.28 -4.74 10.71
CA VAL A 797 -15.79 -3.49 11.27
C VAL A 797 -17.03 -2.75 11.75
N SER A 798 -17.58 -3.16 12.88
CA SER A 798 -18.67 -2.42 13.51
C SER A 798 -18.11 -1.15 14.13
N GLY A 799 -18.27 -0.05 13.45
CA GLY A 799 -18.15 1.27 14.06
C GLY A 799 -19.30 1.45 15.04
N THR A 800 -19.07 1.20 16.32
CA THR A 800 -20.01 1.60 17.36
C THR A 800 -20.10 3.12 17.39
N GLY A 801 -21.32 3.58 17.27
CA GLY A 801 -21.71 4.98 17.19
C GLY A 801 -21.13 5.87 18.28
N GLY A 802 -20.93 7.13 17.91
CA GLY A 802 -20.38 8.18 18.72
C GLY A 802 -21.06 8.39 20.06
N GLY A 803 -20.28 8.17 21.11
CA GLY A 803 -20.51 8.81 22.38
C GLY A 803 -19.81 10.16 22.40
N GLN A 804 -20.55 11.25 22.54
CA GLN A 804 -20.02 12.56 22.83
C GLN A 804 -19.24 12.51 24.15
N ALA A 805 -17.93 12.60 24.10
CA ALA A 805 -17.11 12.91 25.25
C ALA A 805 -16.77 14.40 25.22
N THR A 806 -17.39 15.15 26.11
CA THR A 806 -16.97 16.51 26.45
C THR A 806 -15.65 16.43 27.22
N GLY A 807 -14.53 16.69 26.53
CA GLY A 807 -13.22 16.79 27.14
C GLY A 807 -12.81 18.25 27.29
N THR A 808 -12.66 18.67 28.51
CA THR A 808 -12.13 19.97 28.93
C THR A 808 -10.71 20.19 28.48
N GLY A 809 -10.44 21.40 27.98
CA GLY A 809 -9.18 21.81 27.37
C GLY A 809 -7.97 21.75 28.32
N GLY A 810 -6.87 21.26 27.79
CA GLY A 810 -5.53 21.50 28.28
C GLY A 810 -4.77 22.32 27.22
N SER A 811 -4.42 23.55 27.55
CA SER A 811 -3.63 24.42 26.69
C SER A 811 -2.20 23.90 26.58
N MET A 812 -1.76 23.63 25.38
CA MET A 812 -0.33 23.47 25.10
C MET A 812 0.21 24.70 24.36
N ALA A 813 1.35 25.12 24.81
CA ALA A 813 2.06 26.30 24.40
C ALA A 813 2.37 26.33 22.89
N THR A 814 2.11 27.46 22.28
CA THR A 814 2.45 27.78 20.90
C THR A 814 3.95 27.96 20.75
N GLY A 815 4.60 26.97 20.16
CA GLY A 815 5.93 27.13 19.59
C GLY A 815 5.76 27.65 18.14
N SER A 816 6.27 28.85 17.88
CA SER A 816 6.28 29.47 16.56
C SER A 816 7.24 28.72 15.62
N GLY A 817 6.71 27.83 14.81
CA GLY A 817 7.44 27.17 13.73
C GLY A 817 7.38 28.02 12.46
N ALA A 818 8.54 28.31 11.91
CA ALA A 818 8.74 29.11 10.71
C ALA A 818 8.04 28.47 9.49
N LYS A 819 7.27 29.29 8.79
CA LYS A 819 6.70 28.96 7.48
C LYS A 819 7.84 28.85 6.45
N GLY A 820 8.21 27.65 6.08
CA GLY A 820 9.07 27.37 4.94
C GLY A 820 8.30 26.56 3.91
N GLY A 821 7.68 27.23 2.95
CA GLY A 821 7.09 26.57 1.78
C GLY A 821 8.20 26.06 0.86
N CYS A 822 8.28 24.75 0.64
CA CYS A 822 9.10 24.19 -0.41
C CYS A 822 8.43 24.40 -1.76
N ALA A 823 8.85 25.42 -2.47
CA ALA A 823 8.64 25.45 -3.91
C ALA A 823 9.83 24.75 -4.57
N CYS A 824 9.77 23.45 -4.71
CA CYS A 824 10.67 22.73 -5.61
C CYS A 824 10.21 22.98 -7.03
N SER A 825 10.93 23.82 -7.77
CA SER A 825 10.83 23.86 -9.21
C SER A 825 11.36 22.52 -9.74
N VAL A 826 10.46 21.68 -10.21
CA VAL A 826 10.80 20.42 -10.88
C VAL A 826 11.46 20.77 -12.21
N GLN A 827 12.78 20.92 -12.22
CA GLN A 827 13.51 20.70 -13.43
C GLN A 827 13.58 19.19 -13.67
N ASN A 828 12.97 18.74 -14.74
CA ASN A 828 13.04 17.40 -15.29
C ASN A 828 14.40 16.75 -15.08
N ARG A 829 14.54 15.94 -14.05
CA ARG A 829 15.63 14.99 -13.85
C ARG A 829 15.08 13.69 -13.29
N SER A 830 14.14 13.10 -14.01
CA SER A 830 13.70 11.71 -13.83
C SER A 830 14.76 10.66 -14.17
N ALA A 831 16.03 11.03 -14.15
CA ALA A 831 17.15 10.15 -14.53
C ALA A 831 17.93 9.55 -13.34
N GLY A 832 17.67 9.98 -12.11
CA GLY A 832 18.52 9.60 -10.98
C GLY A 832 18.25 8.20 -10.39
N MET A 833 17.03 7.70 -10.41
CA MET A 833 16.71 6.36 -9.87
C MET A 833 16.93 5.21 -10.86
N LEU A 834 17.04 5.48 -12.15
CA LEU A 834 17.21 4.45 -13.18
C LEU A 834 18.67 4.22 -13.61
N GLN A 835 19.63 5.00 -13.12
CA GLN A 835 21.02 4.90 -13.60
C GLN A 835 21.81 3.69 -13.06
N TRP A 836 21.32 2.97 -12.08
CA TRP A 836 21.94 1.70 -11.66
C TRP A 836 21.58 0.51 -12.57
N VAL A 837 20.57 0.66 -13.45
CA VAL A 837 20.08 -0.42 -14.33
C VAL A 837 20.57 -0.24 -15.78
N GLY A 838 21.12 0.91 -16.15
CA GLY A 838 21.22 1.38 -17.55
C GLY A 838 22.55 1.14 -18.28
N LEU A 839 23.57 0.53 -17.76
CA LEU A 839 24.93 0.61 -18.33
C LEU A 839 25.56 -0.66 -18.90
N PRO A 840 24.83 -1.65 -19.45
CA PRO A 840 25.47 -2.32 -20.58
C PRO A 840 24.63 -2.51 -21.85
N LEU A 841 23.42 -2.04 -21.97
CA LEU A 841 22.60 -2.27 -23.16
C LEU A 841 22.72 -1.21 -24.27
N GLY A 842 23.26 -0.04 -23.98
CA GLY A 842 23.42 1.06 -24.93
C GLY A 842 24.54 0.92 -25.95
N LEU A 843 25.57 0.13 -25.69
CA LEU A 843 26.76 0.01 -26.54
C LEU A 843 26.73 -1.13 -27.59
N LEU A 844 25.76 -2.02 -27.52
CA LEU A 844 25.60 -3.11 -28.47
C LEU A 844 24.72 -2.77 -29.70
N ALA A 845 23.93 -1.70 -29.64
CA ALA A 845 23.04 -1.29 -30.72
C ALA A 845 23.71 -0.39 -31.81
N LEU A 846 24.85 0.21 -31.51
CA LEU A 846 25.54 1.11 -32.44
C LEU A 846 26.66 0.46 -33.28
N ARG A 847 27.00 -0.80 -33.07
CA ARG A 847 28.02 -1.52 -33.88
C ARG A 847 27.48 -2.40 -35.02
N ARG A 848 26.18 -2.43 -35.27
CA ARG A 848 25.58 -3.27 -36.33
C ARG A 848 25.08 -2.51 -37.56
N ARG A 849 25.37 -1.22 -37.72
CA ARG A 849 25.00 -0.46 -38.96
C ARG A 849 26.16 0.09 -39.77
N ARG A 850 27.29 -0.62 -39.86
CA ARG A 850 28.33 -0.33 -40.87
C ARG A 850 28.94 -1.61 -41.39
N ARG A 851 28.17 -2.37 -42.17
CA ARG A 851 28.67 -3.28 -43.22
C ARG A 851 27.51 -3.75 -44.09
N ILE A 852 27.07 -2.90 -45.02
CA ILE A 852 26.61 -3.26 -46.37
C ILE A 852 26.84 -1.99 -47.18
N ARG A 853 27.99 -1.98 -47.79
CA ARG A 853 28.38 -1.62 -49.16
C ARG A 853 29.87 -1.89 -49.29
#